data_0339ff136e68346fe4d4e5981278a579
#
_entry.id   0339ff136e68346fe4d4e5981278a579
#
_cell.length_a   1.000
_cell.length_b   1.000
_cell.length_c   1.000
_cell.angle_alpha   90.00
_cell.angle_beta   90.00
_cell.angle_gamma   90.00
#
_symmetry.space_group_name_H-M   'P 1'
#
loop_
_entity.id
_entity.type
_entity.pdbx_description
1 polymer ?
#
loop_
_entity_poly.entity_id
_entity_poly.type
_entity_poly.pdbx_seq_one_letter_code
_entity_poly.pdbx_strand_id
1 'polypeptide(L)'
;MLLRMLRADLRRSVAQSVALTVLMSLAVALVAMSAALGIRAGSAVNSLWRDAAPPDVVHMYAGTPDAKGVAKWVGGRSDVKDYQLMRSLPVPVRQLTIAGKSQADSVLEPAFVTAPERFDLLLGQNGKPVRPGPGEIALPVHYKAEGMAKVGDVVRVQNGSQSRELKVVDFVRDPQMNPSLVTSKRLVVHSSDFAEFDKHLEPEYLMEFRLASGAPTSSFISDFAASGLSSKGITIDTSILKLMNGVTTVPIVGVALLVAVLLVVVASLILRYTFLAAMEDDLPQISVLKAVGAPPRGIKRLYMIKYFALTALGTAVGCLLSFPLAAPLDKAVLLYLGEPAAGAWDVAVPLAAAIALGLLMVGFCRLILRRIDKLSAVQALRTGVSGKIRPKRHRLKLTSFKRVPVCLWMGVREAFRPAYALLFGVLSVCTIVMVMPVCVVTTMDNPGFSTYLGIGGADVRMDVKKIDSSQSGAGGLDQAFARVKADPGVSRAVKMTVHRYDMAAAGRKGTVALVESGDHTTFPVSYLRGKAPVAANEIALSSGQAKESGADVGDAVTLTVPRGGKGDGPSSPVSGQGADSRKLRVTGVYQDITNGGKTAKTPMETVAGDTSEPAQQVIYADLKENADPAEAVAGLRAKLPGVTVVQLQEYISQTLGATISQMRTVCVFAGIVSAALAFLVSALFAVLVVKRETPQIAAQLAIGASRRGLRGQYLIRFGAVLVMGIAVGALAVLTLGEAAVGAVLGMLGAPNLSLAVNPWLVWIALPGVLALTVAGAVLLALRRMRTAEMEDAE
;
A
#
# COMPACT_ATOMS: atom_id res chain seq x y z
N MET A 1 11.59 -47.87 -19.87
CA MET A 1 11.01 -47.39 -21.13
C MET A 1 10.51 -45.93 -21.01
N LEU A 2 9.63 -45.59 -20.05
CA LEU A 2 9.05 -44.27 -19.88
C LEU A 2 10.08 -43.12 -19.70
N LEU A 3 11.14 -43.31 -18.90
CA LEU A 3 12.21 -42.31 -18.70
C LEU A 3 13.04 -42.06 -19.96
N ARG A 4 13.29 -43.10 -20.79
CA ARG A 4 13.99 -42.96 -22.07
C ARG A 4 13.14 -42.20 -23.10
N MET A 5 11.81 -42.45 -23.15
CA MET A 5 10.88 -41.68 -23.95
C MET A 5 10.75 -40.23 -23.51
N LEU A 6 10.65 -39.98 -22.18
CA LEU A 6 10.63 -38.63 -21.64
C LEU A 6 11.90 -37.84 -21.99
N ARG A 7 13.07 -38.47 -21.87
CA ARG A 7 14.35 -37.83 -22.23
C ARG A 7 14.45 -37.51 -23.74
N ALA A 8 13.97 -38.42 -24.59
CA ALA A 8 13.93 -38.17 -26.01
C ALA A 8 12.97 -37.04 -26.39
N ASP A 9 11.79 -36.98 -25.78
CA ASP A 9 10.79 -35.94 -26.01
C ASP A 9 11.24 -34.59 -25.47
N LEU A 10 11.85 -34.51 -24.29
CA LEU A 10 12.46 -33.31 -23.75
C LEU A 10 13.58 -32.79 -24.65
N ARG A 11 14.41 -33.65 -25.23
CA ARG A 11 15.47 -33.25 -26.20
C ARG A 11 14.90 -32.70 -27.49
N ARG A 12 13.77 -33.21 -27.98
CA ARG A 12 13.10 -32.73 -29.19
C ARG A 12 12.39 -31.39 -29.01
N SER A 13 11.97 -31.07 -27.77
CA SER A 13 11.20 -29.87 -27.45
C SER A 13 11.87 -29.01 -26.35
N VAL A 14 13.22 -28.94 -26.36
CA VAL A 14 14.01 -28.26 -25.31
C VAL A 14 13.53 -26.83 -25.07
N ALA A 15 13.40 -26.02 -26.12
CA ALA A 15 13.03 -24.61 -25.98
C ALA A 15 11.66 -24.42 -25.34
N GLN A 16 10.67 -25.23 -25.69
CA GLN A 16 9.32 -25.19 -25.11
C GLN A 16 9.33 -25.65 -23.65
N SER A 17 10.07 -26.74 -23.35
CA SER A 17 10.17 -27.27 -21.99
C SER A 17 10.88 -26.30 -21.03
N VAL A 18 11.98 -25.68 -21.49
CA VAL A 18 12.69 -24.67 -20.73
C VAL A 18 11.82 -23.45 -20.48
N ALA A 19 11.17 -22.92 -21.51
CA ALA A 19 10.31 -21.76 -21.36
C ALA A 19 9.14 -22.02 -20.40
N LEU A 20 8.52 -23.20 -20.50
CA LEU A 20 7.45 -23.60 -19.59
C LEU A 20 7.95 -23.71 -18.14
N THR A 21 9.11 -24.34 -17.93
CA THR A 21 9.70 -24.47 -16.61
C THR A 21 10.04 -23.12 -16.00
N VAL A 22 10.63 -22.20 -16.78
CA VAL A 22 10.95 -20.83 -16.34
C VAL A 22 9.69 -20.06 -15.96
N LEU A 23 8.65 -20.14 -16.79
CA LEU A 23 7.36 -19.50 -16.50
C LEU A 23 6.71 -20.06 -15.22
N MET A 24 6.74 -21.37 -15.05
CA MET A 24 6.23 -22.03 -13.85
C MET A 24 7.04 -21.63 -12.62
N SER A 25 8.38 -21.63 -12.74
CA SER A 25 9.26 -21.21 -11.66
C SER A 25 8.99 -19.77 -11.24
N LEU A 26 8.82 -18.87 -12.20
CA LEU A 26 8.54 -17.47 -11.91
C LEU A 26 7.17 -17.28 -11.25
N ALA A 27 6.12 -17.94 -11.75
CA ALA A 27 4.79 -17.88 -11.16
C ALA A 27 4.78 -18.42 -9.72
N VAL A 28 5.43 -19.58 -9.51
CA VAL A 28 5.55 -20.17 -8.17
C VAL A 28 6.38 -19.29 -7.25
N ALA A 29 7.50 -18.75 -7.72
CA ALA A 29 8.36 -17.86 -6.94
C ALA A 29 7.59 -16.65 -6.43
N LEU A 30 6.78 -16.02 -7.27
CA LEU A 30 6.01 -14.83 -6.90
C LEU A 30 4.84 -15.12 -5.97
N VAL A 31 4.15 -16.26 -6.14
CA VAL A 31 3.09 -16.69 -5.21
C VAL A 31 3.69 -17.05 -3.85
N ALA A 32 4.78 -17.81 -3.83
CA ALA A 32 5.47 -18.19 -2.60
C ALA A 32 6.06 -16.96 -1.89
N MET A 33 6.67 -16.03 -2.63
CA MET A 33 7.18 -14.76 -2.12
C MET A 33 6.06 -13.92 -1.49
N SER A 34 4.91 -13.77 -2.16
CA SER A 34 3.78 -13.00 -1.62
C SER A 34 3.20 -13.63 -0.36
N ALA A 35 3.12 -14.96 -0.32
CA ALA A 35 2.71 -15.69 0.87
C ALA A 35 3.72 -15.54 2.01
N ALA A 36 5.02 -15.61 1.72
CA ALA A 36 6.10 -15.37 2.69
C ALA A 36 6.02 -13.96 3.27
N LEU A 37 5.90 -12.94 2.39
CA LEU A 37 5.80 -11.54 2.82
C LEU A 37 4.59 -11.31 3.73
N GLY A 38 3.42 -11.87 3.38
CA GLY A 38 2.20 -11.73 4.17
C GLY A 38 2.31 -12.38 5.56
N ILE A 39 2.82 -13.62 5.64
CA ILE A 39 2.97 -14.31 6.92
C ILE A 39 4.06 -13.66 7.80
N ARG A 40 5.19 -13.28 7.20
CA ARG A 40 6.28 -12.62 7.92
C ARG A 40 5.90 -11.24 8.43
N ALA A 41 5.18 -10.44 7.65
CA ALA A 41 4.66 -9.15 8.10
C ALA A 41 3.69 -9.32 9.27
N GLY A 42 2.73 -10.27 9.20
CA GLY A 42 1.83 -10.57 10.30
C GLY A 42 2.52 -11.09 11.55
N SER A 43 3.50 -11.98 11.38
CA SER A 43 4.34 -12.49 12.46
C SER A 43 5.19 -11.40 13.09
N ALA A 44 5.74 -10.49 12.31
CA ALA A 44 6.55 -9.36 12.79
C ALA A 44 5.72 -8.39 13.65
N VAL A 45 4.50 -8.04 13.22
CA VAL A 45 3.58 -7.23 14.04
C VAL A 45 3.30 -7.93 15.38
N ASN A 46 2.98 -9.22 15.35
CA ASN A 46 2.69 -9.96 16.58
C ASN A 46 3.93 -10.11 17.48
N SER A 47 5.12 -10.30 16.91
CA SER A 47 6.37 -10.33 17.68
C SER A 47 6.68 -8.97 18.29
N LEU A 48 6.55 -7.88 17.53
CA LEU A 48 6.73 -6.52 18.05
C LEU A 48 5.81 -6.25 19.24
N TRP A 49 4.52 -6.62 19.12
CA TRP A 49 3.54 -6.45 20.21
C TRP A 49 3.83 -7.31 21.42
N ARG A 50 4.26 -8.55 21.22
CA ARG A 50 4.61 -9.45 22.33
C ARG A 50 5.87 -8.97 23.07
N ASP A 51 6.91 -8.60 22.30
CA ASP A 51 8.25 -8.35 22.85
C ASP A 51 8.37 -6.92 23.43
N ALA A 52 7.68 -5.95 22.85
CA ALA A 52 7.56 -4.59 23.40
C ALA A 52 6.51 -4.48 24.50
N ALA A 53 5.53 -5.38 24.52
CA ALA A 53 4.45 -5.39 25.50
C ALA A 53 3.77 -4.02 25.68
N PRO A 54 3.24 -3.38 24.60
CA PRO A 54 2.61 -2.06 24.70
C PRO A 54 1.41 -2.08 25.66
N PRO A 55 0.98 -0.91 26.17
CA PRO A 55 -0.22 -0.79 26.99
C PRO A 55 -1.47 -1.10 26.14
N ASP A 56 -2.59 -1.46 26.78
CA ASP A 56 -3.89 -1.61 26.12
C ASP A 56 -4.57 -0.25 25.90
N VAL A 57 -4.34 0.69 26.83
CA VAL A 57 -4.82 2.06 26.78
C VAL A 57 -3.69 3.01 27.13
N VAL A 58 -3.51 4.06 26.33
CA VAL A 58 -2.59 5.16 26.61
C VAL A 58 -3.37 6.48 26.67
N HIS A 59 -3.08 7.30 27.68
CA HIS A 59 -3.59 8.65 27.78
C HIS A 59 -2.41 9.64 27.77
N MET A 60 -2.39 10.51 26.76
CA MET A 60 -1.38 11.56 26.61
C MET A 60 -1.84 12.77 27.42
N TYR A 61 -1.21 13.03 28.57
CA TYR A 61 -1.60 14.08 29.50
C TYR A 61 -0.67 15.28 29.40
N ALA A 62 -1.22 16.44 29.09
CA ALA A 62 -0.47 17.71 29.06
C ALA A 62 -0.29 18.28 30.47
N GLY A 63 0.98 18.49 30.89
CA GLY A 63 1.32 18.96 32.22
C GLY A 63 1.50 17.83 33.25
N THR A 64 1.44 18.13 34.54
CA THR A 64 1.68 17.16 35.62
C THR A 64 0.36 16.53 36.08
N PRO A 65 0.19 15.21 35.97
CA PRO A 65 -1.03 14.53 36.40
C PRO A 65 -1.08 14.36 37.93
N ASP A 66 -2.27 14.14 38.47
CA ASP A 66 -2.43 13.68 39.87
C ASP A 66 -2.04 12.20 39.99
N ALA A 67 -0.73 11.95 40.16
CA ALA A 67 -0.19 10.60 40.29
C ALA A 67 -0.79 9.80 41.47
N LYS A 68 -1.16 10.50 42.57
CA LYS A 68 -1.79 9.85 43.75
C LYS A 68 -3.24 9.50 43.45
N GLY A 69 -3.97 10.35 42.75
CA GLY A 69 -5.33 10.08 42.30
C GLY A 69 -5.37 8.91 41.33
N VAL A 70 -4.46 8.86 40.34
CA VAL A 70 -4.33 7.73 39.40
C VAL A 70 -4.03 6.43 40.14
N ALA A 71 -3.05 6.43 41.06
CA ALA A 71 -2.69 5.26 41.86
C ALA A 71 -3.88 4.74 42.70
N LYS A 72 -4.62 5.64 43.35
CA LYS A 72 -5.81 5.32 44.14
C LYS A 72 -6.93 4.74 43.24
N TRP A 73 -7.17 5.36 42.09
CA TRP A 73 -8.20 4.92 41.15
C TRP A 73 -7.91 3.53 40.58
N VAL A 74 -6.66 3.29 40.16
CA VAL A 74 -6.20 2.00 39.67
C VAL A 74 -6.24 0.92 40.77
N GLY A 75 -5.82 1.26 41.97
CA GLY A 75 -5.81 0.34 43.10
C GLY A 75 -7.18 -0.20 43.49
N GLY A 76 -8.25 0.49 43.16
CA GLY A 76 -9.64 0.02 43.35
C GLY A 76 -10.20 -0.84 42.20
N ARG A 77 -9.40 -1.18 41.18
CA ARG A 77 -9.88 -1.85 39.98
C ARG A 77 -9.24 -3.21 39.74
N SER A 78 -10.07 -4.21 39.49
CA SER A 78 -9.63 -5.58 39.17
C SER A 78 -9.37 -5.79 37.68
N ASP A 79 -9.84 -4.89 36.84
CA ASP A 79 -9.66 -4.94 35.38
C ASP A 79 -8.33 -4.33 34.90
N VAL A 80 -7.54 -3.70 35.79
CA VAL A 80 -6.20 -3.19 35.49
C VAL A 80 -5.14 -4.15 36.02
N LYS A 81 -4.30 -4.66 35.12
CA LYS A 81 -3.20 -5.56 35.44
C LYS A 81 -1.96 -4.80 35.92
N ASP A 82 -1.62 -3.72 35.23
CA ASP A 82 -0.46 -2.88 35.51
C ASP A 82 -0.66 -1.47 34.93
N TYR A 83 0.05 -0.48 35.45
CA TYR A 83 0.06 0.90 34.95
C TYR A 83 1.39 1.55 35.12
N GLN A 84 1.71 2.52 34.30
CA GLN A 84 2.87 3.40 34.48
C GLN A 84 2.58 4.82 34.03
N LEU A 85 3.30 5.77 34.63
CA LEU A 85 3.29 7.18 34.22
C LEU A 85 4.65 7.48 33.62
N MET A 86 4.73 7.45 32.27
CA MET A 86 5.95 7.77 31.58
C MET A 86 6.04 9.27 31.36
N ARG A 87 7.12 9.86 31.82
CA ARG A 87 7.42 11.28 31.62
C ARG A 87 8.01 11.46 30.19
N SER A 88 7.52 12.45 29.49
CA SER A 88 7.92 12.79 28.14
C SER A 88 8.22 14.30 28.07
N LEU A 89 9.27 14.68 27.35
CA LEU A 89 9.65 16.08 27.16
C LEU A 89 9.55 16.45 25.69
N PRO A 90 8.44 17.05 25.22
CA PRO A 90 8.30 17.53 23.86
C PRO A 90 9.40 18.51 23.49
N VAL A 91 10.02 18.26 22.33
CA VAL A 91 11.10 19.11 21.83
C VAL A 91 10.59 19.95 20.68
N PRO A 92 10.67 21.29 20.76
CA PRO A 92 10.34 22.12 19.62
C PRO A 92 11.22 21.78 18.42
N VAL A 93 10.62 21.42 17.27
CA VAL A 93 11.34 20.98 16.08
C VAL A 93 12.37 22.01 15.58
N ARG A 94 12.15 23.30 15.86
CA ARG A 94 13.10 24.41 15.56
C ARG A 94 14.40 24.32 16.35
N GLN A 95 14.36 23.67 17.53
CA GLN A 95 15.53 23.48 18.38
C GLN A 95 16.32 22.21 18.00
N LEU A 96 15.78 21.40 17.07
CA LEU A 96 16.34 20.09 16.74
C LEU A 96 17.05 20.14 15.39
N THR A 97 18.32 19.69 15.38
CA THR A 97 19.10 19.48 14.15
C THR A 97 19.59 18.03 14.16
N ILE A 98 19.30 17.27 13.11
CA ILE A 98 19.67 15.86 12.99
C ILE A 98 20.60 15.71 11.77
N ALA A 99 21.77 15.11 11.97
CA ALA A 99 22.78 14.93 10.92
C ALA A 99 23.09 16.25 10.14
N GLY A 100 23.13 17.38 10.85
CA GLY A 100 23.38 18.70 10.27
C GLY A 100 22.17 19.36 9.59
N LYS A 101 21.01 18.69 9.54
CA LYS A 101 19.79 19.23 8.93
C LYS A 101 18.81 19.73 10.01
N SER A 102 18.39 20.99 9.88
CA SER A 102 17.36 21.57 10.77
C SER A 102 16.04 20.82 10.59
N GLN A 103 15.31 20.60 11.70
CA GLN A 103 14.00 19.98 11.70
C GLN A 103 12.85 21.03 11.81
N ALA A 104 13.16 22.31 11.60
CA ALA A 104 12.20 23.41 11.78
C ALA A 104 10.93 23.27 10.93
N ASP A 105 11.04 22.57 9.80
CA ASP A 105 9.96 22.34 8.82
C ASP A 105 9.27 21.00 9.01
N SER A 106 9.67 20.23 10.04
CA SER A 106 9.09 18.91 10.30
C SER A 106 7.71 19.04 10.94
N VAL A 107 6.78 18.22 10.44
CA VAL A 107 5.44 18.03 11.04
C VAL A 107 5.45 17.05 12.21
N LEU A 108 6.60 16.40 12.44
CA LEU A 108 6.76 15.47 13.55
C LEU A 108 6.77 16.19 14.89
N GLU A 109 6.38 15.46 15.91
CA GLU A 109 6.35 15.92 17.30
C GLU A 109 7.29 15.06 18.14
N PRO A 110 8.61 15.33 18.05
CA PRO A 110 9.59 14.57 18.81
C PRO A 110 9.51 14.92 20.29
N ALA A 111 9.65 13.91 21.13
CA ALA A 111 9.75 14.07 22.58
C ALA A 111 10.84 13.17 23.15
N PHE A 112 11.63 13.68 24.07
CA PHE A 112 12.59 12.86 24.82
C PHE A 112 11.87 11.99 25.84
N VAL A 113 12.29 10.72 25.91
CA VAL A 113 11.85 9.75 26.92
C VAL A 113 13.05 8.98 27.45
N THR A 114 12.92 8.45 28.65
CA THR A 114 13.85 7.43 29.16
C THR A 114 13.38 6.05 28.74
N ALA A 115 14.30 5.08 28.66
CA ALA A 115 13.94 3.71 28.33
C ALA A 115 12.99 3.10 29.37
N PRO A 116 11.77 2.64 29.00
CA PRO A 116 10.87 1.97 29.90
C PRO A 116 11.44 0.62 30.38
N GLU A 117 11.12 0.23 31.62
CA GLU A 117 11.69 -0.98 32.22
C GLU A 117 10.73 -2.15 32.31
N ARG A 118 9.41 -1.92 32.46
CA ARG A 118 8.42 -2.96 32.75
C ARG A 118 7.64 -3.44 31.55
N PHE A 119 7.06 -2.52 30.83
CA PHE A 119 6.29 -2.75 29.62
C PHE A 119 6.38 -1.51 28.72
N ASP A 120 5.80 -1.55 27.54
CA ASP A 120 5.97 -0.55 26.49
C ASP A 120 7.44 -0.34 26.11
N LEU A 121 8.15 -1.47 25.95
CA LEU A 121 9.59 -1.47 25.68
C LEU A 121 9.86 -0.94 24.28
N LEU A 122 10.83 -0.04 24.19
CA LEU A 122 11.30 0.53 22.95
C LEU A 122 12.42 -0.35 22.38
N LEU A 123 12.11 -1.10 21.30
CA LEU A 123 13.00 -2.14 20.78
C LEU A 123 13.96 -1.57 19.73
N GLY A 124 15.24 -1.88 19.83
CA GLY A 124 16.24 -1.58 18.81
C GLY A 124 16.16 -2.47 17.58
N GLN A 125 17.07 -2.26 16.66
CA GLN A 125 17.11 -3.05 15.44
C GLN A 125 17.40 -4.54 15.70
N ASN A 126 18.04 -4.86 16.83
CA ASN A 126 18.33 -6.22 17.29
C ASN A 126 17.15 -6.90 18.04
N GLY A 127 15.99 -6.22 18.10
CA GLY A 127 14.80 -6.72 18.81
C GLY A 127 14.89 -6.67 20.35
N LYS A 128 15.94 -6.04 20.92
CA LYS A 128 16.10 -5.88 22.37
C LYS A 128 15.78 -4.44 22.79
N PRO A 129 15.36 -4.21 24.05
CA PRO A 129 15.17 -2.85 24.57
C PRO A 129 16.44 -2.01 24.44
N VAL A 130 16.30 -0.79 23.91
CA VAL A 130 17.41 0.14 23.72
C VAL A 130 17.65 0.92 25.02
N ARG A 131 18.91 1.01 25.42
CA ARG A 131 19.34 1.80 26.60
C ARG A 131 20.57 2.62 26.20
N PRO A 132 20.41 3.86 25.70
CA PRO A 132 21.53 4.73 25.38
C PRO A 132 22.34 5.08 26.64
N GLY A 133 23.65 5.25 26.48
CA GLY A 133 24.52 5.79 27.51
C GLY A 133 24.45 7.34 27.60
N PRO A 134 25.15 7.94 28.57
CA PRO A 134 25.23 9.41 28.67
C PRO A 134 25.81 10.03 27.39
N GLY A 135 25.14 11.06 26.85
CA GLY A 135 25.52 11.69 25.56
C GLY A 135 25.14 10.90 24.34
N GLU A 136 24.36 9.84 24.48
CA GLU A 136 23.84 9.01 23.40
C GLU A 136 22.33 9.14 23.22
N ILE A 137 21.84 8.90 22.01
CA ILE A 137 20.43 8.96 21.68
C ILE A 137 20.05 7.81 20.74
N ALA A 138 18.87 7.24 20.92
CA ALA A 138 18.25 6.37 19.94
C ALA A 138 17.04 7.07 19.31
N LEU A 139 17.02 7.09 17.97
CA LEU A 139 16.00 7.75 17.17
C LEU A 139 14.93 6.75 16.71
N PRO A 140 13.67 7.17 16.51
CA PRO A 140 12.67 6.36 15.83
C PRO A 140 13.16 5.86 14.47
N VAL A 141 12.80 4.63 14.12
CA VAL A 141 13.17 3.99 12.84
C VAL A 141 12.74 4.81 11.62
N HIS A 142 11.75 5.67 11.76
CA HIS A 142 11.31 6.64 10.76
C HIS A 142 12.46 7.47 10.19
N TYR A 143 13.35 8.01 11.06
CA TYR A 143 14.49 8.83 10.61
C TYR A 143 15.50 8.03 9.77
N LYS A 144 15.64 6.73 10.04
CA LYS A 144 16.47 5.83 9.20
C LYS A 144 15.79 5.53 7.87
N ALA A 145 14.49 5.27 7.88
CA ALA A 145 13.71 4.93 6.70
C ALA A 145 13.69 6.06 5.68
N GLU A 146 13.58 7.31 6.18
CA GLU A 146 13.63 8.52 5.34
C GLU A 146 15.07 8.96 4.98
N GLY A 147 16.07 8.23 5.44
CA GLY A 147 17.49 8.57 5.17
C GLY A 147 17.93 9.87 5.85
N MET A 148 17.23 10.29 6.90
CA MET A 148 17.54 11.52 7.64
C MET A 148 18.69 11.36 8.61
N ALA A 149 18.93 10.14 9.13
CA ALA A 149 19.99 9.84 10.08
C ALA A 149 20.58 8.44 9.91
N LYS A 150 21.82 8.27 10.33
CA LYS A 150 22.55 6.99 10.42
C LYS A 150 23.13 6.83 11.82
N VAL A 151 23.44 5.59 12.19
CA VAL A 151 24.19 5.32 13.43
C VAL A 151 25.56 6.04 13.34
N GLY A 152 25.91 6.78 14.39
CA GLY A 152 27.10 7.60 14.48
C GLY A 152 26.88 9.08 14.17
N ASP A 153 25.75 9.46 13.57
CA ASP A 153 25.39 10.86 13.35
C ASP A 153 25.12 11.59 14.68
N VAL A 154 25.14 12.92 14.62
CA VAL A 154 24.92 13.79 15.79
C VAL A 154 23.55 14.45 15.71
N VAL A 155 22.84 14.39 16.82
CA VAL A 155 21.63 15.18 17.08
C VAL A 155 21.99 16.36 17.95
N ARG A 156 21.74 17.57 17.48
CA ARG A 156 21.97 18.79 18.24
C ARG A 156 20.64 19.37 18.68
N VAL A 157 20.55 19.62 19.97
CA VAL A 157 19.40 20.28 20.61
C VAL A 157 19.85 21.65 21.06
N GLN A 158 19.23 22.69 20.52
CA GLN A 158 19.56 24.07 20.83
C GLN A 158 18.49 24.68 21.72
N ASN A 159 18.87 25.14 22.90
CA ASN A 159 17.98 25.86 23.83
C ASN A 159 18.62 27.20 24.17
N GLY A 160 18.14 28.25 23.54
CA GLY A 160 18.76 29.59 23.67
C GLY A 160 20.22 29.59 23.22
N SER A 161 21.13 29.98 24.15
CA SER A 161 22.58 29.99 23.91
C SER A 161 23.27 28.63 24.19
N GLN A 162 22.56 27.68 24.80
CA GLN A 162 23.11 26.35 25.08
C GLN A 162 22.81 25.37 23.95
N SER A 163 23.80 24.56 23.60
CA SER A 163 23.67 23.49 22.60
C SER A 163 24.17 22.19 23.24
N ARG A 164 23.32 21.15 23.14
CA ARG A 164 23.69 19.78 23.55
C ARG A 164 23.76 18.89 22.31
N GLU A 165 24.84 18.15 22.20
CA GLU A 165 25.06 17.15 21.15
C GLU A 165 24.90 15.75 21.71
N LEU A 166 24.13 14.92 21.01
CA LEU A 166 23.90 13.52 21.33
C LEU A 166 24.25 12.66 20.12
N LYS A 167 24.99 11.57 20.33
CA LYS A 167 25.37 10.65 19.28
C LYS A 167 24.30 9.59 19.04
N VAL A 168 23.90 9.39 17.79
CA VAL A 168 22.93 8.33 17.42
C VAL A 168 23.59 6.96 17.54
N VAL A 169 23.06 6.10 18.43
CA VAL A 169 23.61 4.74 18.66
C VAL A 169 22.72 3.64 18.10
N ASP A 170 21.41 3.83 18.02
CA ASP A 170 20.49 2.85 17.46
C ASP A 170 19.21 3.53 16.94
N PHE A 171 18.36 2.73 16.28
CA PHE A 171 17.01 3.14 15.85
C PHE A 171 15.95 2.29 16.55
N VAL A 172 14.93 2.96 17.06
CA VAL A 172 13.90 2.37 17.90
C VAL A 172 12.66 2.02 17.06
N ARG A 173 12.16 0.82 17.27
CA ARG A 173 10.82 0.40 16.84
C ARG A 173 9.86 0.58 17.99
N ASP A 174 8.95 1.50 17.83
CA ASP A 174 7.98 1.90 18.82
C ASP A 174 6.60 1.37 18.41
N PRO A 175 5.99 0.41 19.11
CA PRO A 175 4.69 -0.15 18.69
C PRO A 175 3.57 0.86 18.67
N GLN A 176 3.66 1.93 19.48
CA GLN A 176 2.64 2.98 19.54
C GLN A 176 2.86 4.07 18.49
N MET A 177 4.10 4.58 18.34
CA MET A 177 4.41 5.78 17.54
C MET A 177 5.22 5.47 16.28
N ASN A 178 5.32 4.20 15.88
CA ASN A 178 6.05 3.75 14.72
C ASN A 178 5.41 4.14 13.37
N PRO A 179 4.06 4.09 13.21
CA PRO A 179 3.43 4.43 11.94
C PRO A 179 3.76 5.85 11.51
N SER A 180 3.96 6.06 10.20
CA SER A 180 4.23 7.39 9.64
C SER A 180 3.07 8.37 9.84
N LEU A 181 1.84 7.86 9.91
CA LEU A 181 0.64 8.66 10.21
C LEU A 181 0.58 9.21 11.66
N VAL A 182 1.38 8.67 12.57
CA VAL A 182 1.50 9.19 13.93
C VAL A 182 2.63 10.22 13.96
N THR A 183 2.31 11.48 14.20
CA THR A 183 3.28 12.58 14.21
C THR A 183 4.18 12.56 15.44
N SER A 184 3.67 12.10 16.58
CA SER A 184 4.45 11.97 17.83
C SER A 184 5.54 10.92 17.69
N LYS A 185 6.76 11.25 18.12
CA LYS A 185 7.95 10.38 18.01
C LYS A 185 8.75 10.40 19.29
N ARG A 186 9.02 9.23 19.87
CA ARG A 186 9.80 9.11 21.11
C ARG A 186 11.29 8.94 20.81
N LEU A 187 12.10 9.89 21.27
CA LEU A 187 13.56 9.89 21.20
C LEU A 187 14.10 9.40 22.55
N VAL A 188 14.79 8.26 22.55
CA VAL A 188 15.27 7.66 23.81
C VAL A 188 16.64 8.24 24.18
N VAL A 189 16.75 8.78 25.37
CA VAL A 189 17.98 9.35 25.93
C VAL A 189 18.31 8.72 27.29
N HIS A 190 19.55 8.90 27.74
CA HIS A 190 19.96 8.49 29.07
C HIS A 190 19.28 9.33 30.16
N SER A 191 19.05 8.77 31.34
CA SER A 191 18.40 9.46 32.45
C SER A 191 19.10 10.74 32.88
N SER A 192 20.44 10.82 32.80
CA SER A 192 21.20 12.05 33.09
C SER A 192 20.93 13.17 32.09
N ASP A 193 20.86 12.84 30.79
CA ASP A 193 20.58 13.80 29.73
C ASP A 193 19.11 14.26 29.80
N PHE A 194 18.19 13.31 30.10
CA PHE A 194 16.79 13.61 30.32
C PHE A 194 16.60 14.62 31.47
N ALA A 195 17.28 14.42 32.62
CA ALA A 195 17.21 15.31 33.76
C ALA A 195 17.77 16.72 33.45
N GLU A 196 18.69 16.85 32.53
CA GLU A 196 19.20 18.13 32.04
C GLU A 196 18.16 18.87 31.19
N PHE A 197 17.55 18.17 30.22
CA PHE A 197 16.49 18.71 29.36
C PHE A 197 15.23 19.09 30.15
N ASP A 198 14.93 18.33 31.20
CA ASP A 198 13.78 18.55 32.09
C ASP A 198 13.79 19.90 32.84
N LYS A 199 14.96 20.53 32.95
CA LYS A 199 15.07 21.88 33.57
C LYS A 199 14.56 22.98 32.65
N HIS A 200 14.39 22.68 31.36
CA HIS A 200 14.14 23.68 30.31
C HIS A 200 12.93 23.36 29.43
N LEU A 201 12.43 22.13 29.47
CA LEU A 201 11.29 21.69 28.68
C LEU A 201 10.10 21.38 29.60
N GLU A 202 8.91 21.74 29.19
CA GLU A 202 7.70 21.40 29.92
C GLU A 202 7.36 19.90 29.74
N PRO A 203 7.13 19.17 30.86
CA PRO A 203 6.83 17.76 30.78
C PRO A 203 5.40 17.49 30.37
N GLU A 204 5.23 16.47 29.57
CA GLU A 204 3.99 15.75 29.34
C GLU A 204 4.10 14.34 29.90
N TYR A 205 2.97 13.69 30.13
CA TYR A 205 2.96 12.34 30.67
C TYR A 205 2.15 11.41 29.76
N LEU A 206 2.68 10.21 29.51
CA LEU A 206 1.93 9.09 28.98
C LEU A 206 1.45 8.26 30.15
N MET A 207 0.16 8.29 30.42
CA MET A 207 -0.47 7.38 31.39
C MET A 207 -0.83 6.10 30.65
N GLU A 208 -0.16 5.04 30.97
CA GLU A 208 -0.25 3.77 30.25
C GLU A 208 -0.86 2.70 31.13
N PHE A 209 -1.88 2.00 30.60
CA PHE A 209 -2.61 1.00 31.34
C PHE A 209 -2.60 -0.33 30.59
N ARG A 210 -2.23 -1.39 31.30
CA ARG A 210 -2.40 -2.78 30.84
C ARG A 210 -3.61 -3.37 31.54
N LEU A 211 -4.55 -3.86 30.76
CA LEU A 211 -5.79 -4.43 31.28
C LEU A 211 -5.65 -5.93 31.57
N ALA A 212 -6.51 -6.43 32.43
CA ALA A 212 -6.65 -7.86 32.63
C ALA A 212 -7.20 -8.55 31.37
N SER A 213 -6.80 -9.81 31.14
CA SER A 213 -7.24 -10.55 29.95
C SER A 213 -8.76 -10.59 29.84
N GLY A 214 -9.28 -10.08 28.70
CA GLY A 214 -10.70 -10.05 28.43
C GLY A 214 -11.45 -8.81 28.95
N ALA A 215 -10.78 -7.89 29.64
CA ALA A 215 -11.39 -6.61 30.04
C ALA A 215 -11.64 -5.73 28.79
N PRO A 216 -12.87 -5.20 28.60
CA PRO A 216 -13.18 -4.38 27.44
C PRO A 216 -12.53 -2.98 27.56
N THR A 217 -11.67 -2.61 26.60
CA THR A 217 -10.99 -1.31 26.56
C THR A 217 -11.97 -0.14 26.50
N SER A 218 -13.11 -0.30 25.82
CA SER A 218 -14.12 0.75 25.70
C SER A 218 -14.74 1.14 27.03
N SER A 219 -15.06 0.17 27.91
CA SER A 219 -15.63 0.47 29.25
C SER A 219 -14.58 1.12 30.14
N PHE A 220 -13.31 0.63 30.07
CA PHE A 220 -12.22 1.24 30.80
C PHE A 220 -12.01 2.72 30.41
N ILE A 221 -11.99 3.03 29.11
CA ILE A 221 -11.82 4.41 28.61
C ILE A 221 -13.00 5.29 29.09
N SER A 222 -14.22 4.79 29.08
CA SER A 222 -15.40 5.50 29.55
C SER A 222 -15.31 5.80 31.05
N ASP A 223 -14.93 4.78 31.85
CA ASP A 223 -14.77 4.93 33.30
C ASP A 223 -13.62 5.88 33.64
N PHE A 224 -12.52 5.80 32.90
CA PHE A 224 -11.37 6.69 33.06
C PHE A 224 -11.74 8.14 32.72
N ALA A 225 -12.51 8.36 31.68
CA ALA A 225 -13.06 9.68 31.36
C ALA A 225 -13.96 10.21 32.48
N ALA A 226 -14.84 9.36 33.05
CA ALA A 226 -15.73 9.72 34.14
C ALA A 226 -14.99 10.00 35.48
N SER A 227 -13.78 9.49 35.65
CA SER A 227 -12.98 9.72 36.86
C SER A 227 -12.44 11.15 37.04
N GLY A 228 -12.48 11.96 35.97
CA GLY A 228 -11.89 13.31 35.95
C GLY A 228 -10.36 13.32 35.84
N LEU A 229 -9.70 12.16 35.90
CA LEU A 229 -8.22 12.06 35.81
C LEU A 229 -7.72 12.27 34.38
N SER A 230 -8.61 12.16 33.41
CA SER A 230 -8.36 12.36 31.96
C SER A 230 -8.68 13.80 31.49
N SER A 231 -8.76 14.76 32.38
CA SER A 231 -9.23 16.12 32.09
C SER A 231 -8.40 16.89 31.06
N LYS A 232 -7.13 16.51 30.89
CA LYS A 232 -6.20 17.15 29.94
C LYS A 232 -5.58 16.11 29.01
N GLY A 233 -5.91 16.11 27.73
CA GLY A 233 -5.25 15.27 26.75
C GLY A 233 -6.15 14.24 26.09
N ILE A 234 -5.55 13.22 25.46
CA ILE A 234 -6.23 12.26 24.61
C ILE A 234 -5.98 10.84 25.11
N THR A 235 -7.06 10.06 25.27
CA THR A 235 -6.98 8.61 25.53
C THR A 235 -7.09 7.84 24.22
N ILE A 236 -6.17 6.93 23.96
CA ILE A 236 -6.08 6.14 22.75
C ILE A 236 -6.14 4.65 23.11
N ASP A 237 -6.99 3.91 22.40
CA ASP A 237 -6.98 2.44 22.42
C ASP A 237 -5.82 1.94 21.54
N THR A 238 -4.95 1.14 22.11
CA THR A 238 -3.78 0.62 21.40
C THR A 238 -4.13 -0.32 20.26
N SER A 239 -5.35 -0.87 20.22
CA SER A 239 -5.85 -1.63 19.07
C SER A 239 -5.90 -0.77 17.79
N ILE A 240 -6.21 0.52 17.92
CA ILE A 240 -6.17 1.50 16.82
C ILE A 240 -4.72 1.68 16.34
N LEU A 241 -3.76 1.79 17.27
CA LEU A 241 -2.35 1.91 16.92
C LEU A 241 -1.81 0.65 16.22
N LYS A 242 -2.28 -0.53 16.65
CA LYS A 242 -1.98 -1.80 15.97
C LYS A 242 -2.52 -1.82 14.53
N LEU A 243 -3.74 -1.35 14.33
CA LEU A 243 -4.34 -1.20 13.01
C LEU A 243 -3.55 -0.21 12.14
N MET A 244 -3.13 0.94 12.70
CA MET A 244 -2.34 1.95 12.00
C MET A 244 -0.96 1.42 11.57
N ASN A 245 -0.33 0.54 12.35
CA ASN A 245 0.87 -0.19 11.91
C ASN A 245 0.60 -1.07 10.69
N GLY A 246 -0.61 -1.63 10.58
CA GLY A 246 -1.06 -2.37 9.40
C GLY A 246 -1.29 -1.50 8.15
N VAL A 247 -1.70 -0.24 8.31
CA VAL A 247 -2.01 0.68 7.19
C VAL A 247 -0.81 0.85 6.25
N THR A 248 0.40 0.90 6.76
CA THR A 248 1.61 1.02 5.95
C THR A 248 1.97 -0.28 5.22
N THR A 249 1.60 -1.44 5.76
CA THR A 249 1.98 -2.76 5.26
C THR A 249 0.93 -3.36 4.31
N VAL A 250 -0.35 -3.14 4.60
CA VAL A 250 -1.49 -3.70 3.84
C VAL A 250 -1.45 -3.35 2.35
N PRO A 251 -1.19 -2.10 1.91
CA PRO A 251 -1.11 -1.79 0.48
C PRO A 251 0.02 -2.55 -0.23
N ILE A 252 1.16 -2.71 0.41
CA ILE A 252 2.33 -3.40 -0.16
C ILE A 252 2.01 -4.89 -0.39
N VAL A 253 1.49 -5.55 0.65
CA VAL A 253 1.07 -6.96 0.58
C VAL A 253 -0.08 -7.14 -0.42
N GLY A 254 -1.04 -6.21 -0.44
CA GLY A 254 -2.19 -6.23 -1.35
C GLY A 254 -1.76 -6.14 -2.82
N VAL A 255 -0.87 -5.22 -3.15
CA VAL A 255 -0.34 -5.10 -4.52
C VAL A 255 0.50 -6.32 -4.89
N ALA A 256 1.36 -6.82 -3.99
CA ALA A 256 2.15 -8.03 -4.23
C ALA A 256 1.26 -9.25 -4.49
N LEU A 257 0.20 -9.43 -3.72
CA LEU A 257 -0.78 -10.50 -3.90
C LEU A 257 -1.53 -10.37 -5.23
N LEU A 258 -1.95 -9.16 -5.59
CA LEU A 258 -2.61 -8.91 -6.87
C LEU A 258 -1.70 -9.28 -8.04
N VAL A 259 -0.44 -8.84 -8.01
CA VAL A 259 0.59 -9.18 -9.01
C VAL A 259 0.73 -10.71 -9.09
N ALA A 260 0.82 -11.39 -7.96
CA ALA A 260 0.93 -12.84 -7.91
C ALA A 260 -0.27 -13.55 -8.56
N VAL A 261 -1.50 -13.12 -8.25
CA VAL A 261 -2.73 -13.68 -8.85
C VAL A 261 -2.76 -13.47 -10.37
N LEU A 262 -2.44 -12.26 -10.83
CA LEU A 262 -2.39 -11.95 -12.25
C LEU A 262 -1.35 -12.81 -12.98
N LEU A 263 -0.21 -13.07 -12.34
CA LEU A 263 0.83 -13.93 -12.89
C LEU A 263 0.43 -15.41 -12.97
N VAL A 264 -0.36 -15.90 -12.01
CA VAL A 264 -0.97 -17.23 -12.08
C VAL A 264 -1.90 -17.35 -13.28
N VAL A 265 -2.68 -16.32 -13.56
CA VAL A 265 -3.54 -16.26 -14.76
C VAL A 265 -2.68 -16.34 -16.04
N VAL A 266 -1.63 -15.54 -16.11
CA VAL A 266 -0.68 -15.55 -17.25
C VAL A 266 -0.06 -16.94 -17.43
N ALA A 267 0.47 -17.53 -16.36
CA ALA A 267 1.07 -18.86 -16.40
C ALA A 267 0.08 -19.93 -16.87
N SER A 268 -1.16 -19.86 -16.41
CA SER A 268 -2.24 -20.76 -16.83
C SER A 268 -2.58 -20.62 -18.33
N LEU A 269 -2.64 -19.39 -18.82
CA LEU A 269 -2.90 -19.11 -20.24
C LEU A 269 -1.77 -19.64 -21.12
N ILE A 270 -0.52 -19.41 -20.74
CA ILE A 270 0.65 -19.86 -21.48
C ILE A 270 0.74 -21.39 -21.46
N LEU A 271 0.53 -22.00 -20.32
CA LEU A 271 0.49 -23.46 -20.19
C LEU A 271 -0.55 -24.07 -21.14
N ARG A 272 -1.76 -23.50 -21.16
CA ARG A 272 -2.82 -23.94 -22.07
C ARG A 272 -2.40 -23.84 -23.52
N TYR A 273 -1.78 -22.73 -23.92
CA TYR A 273 -1.38 -22.52 -25.31
C TYR A 273 -0.24 -23.44 -25.71
N THR A 274 0.81 -23.51 -24.91
CA THR A 274 1.97 -24.38 -25.18
C THR A 274 1.54 -25.84 -25.27
N PHE A 275 0.63 -26.25 -24.41
CA PHE A 275 0.08 -27.59 -24.43
C PHE A 275 -0.75 -27.88 -25.68
N LEU A 276 -1.63 -26.94 -26.07
CA LEU A 276 -2.43 -27.11 -27.28
C LEU A 276 -1.55 -27.14 -28.55
N ALA A 277 -0.51 -26.30 -28.61
CA ALA A 277 0.44 -26.30 -29.70
C ALA A 277 1.22 -27.62 -29.80
N ALA A 278 1.73 -28.12 -28.65
CA ALA A 278 2.41 -29.42 -28.59
C ALA A 278 1.50 -30.57 -28.98
N MET A 279 0.23 -30.55 -28.57
CA MET A 279 -0.75 -31.55 -29.00
C MET A 279 -1.04 -31.48 -30.51
N GLU A 280 -1.11 -30.31 -31.12
CA GLU A 280 -1.31 -30.16 -32.57
C GLU A 280 -0.10 -30.70 -33.32
N ASP A 281 1.13 -30.46 -32.87
CA ASP A 281 2.36 -31.01 -33.46
C ASP A 281 2.44 -32.55 -33.34
N ASP A 282 1.93 -33.11 -32.24
CA ASP A 282 1.96 -34.56 -31.98
C ASP A 282 0.72 -35.30 -32.49
N LEU A 283 -0.27 -34.63 -33.08
CA LEU A 283 -1.52 -35.21 -33.58
C LEU A 283 -1.29 -36.41 -34.50
N PRO A 284 -0.35 -36.39 -35.49
CA PRO A 284 -0.09 -37.55 -36.37
C PRO A 284 0.38 -38.76 -35.57
N GLN A 285 1.29 -38.56 -34.59
CA GLN A 285 1.82 -39.64 -33.75
C GLN A 285 0.73 -40.21 -32.83
N ILE A 286 -0.11 -39.34 -32.22
CA ILE A 286 -1.25 -39.76 -31.39
C ILE A 286 -2.25 -40.59 -32.24
N SER A 287 -2.47 -40.19 -33.49
CA SER A 287 -3.39 -40.87 -34.39
C SER A 287 -2.88 -42.26 -34.79
N VAL A 288 -1.58 -42.38 -35.05
CA VAL A 288 -0.93 -43.71 -35.34
C VAL A 288 -1.00 -44.60 -34.10
N LEU A 289 -0.69 -44.08 -32.92
CA LEU A 289 -0.78 -44.84 -31.67
C LEU A 289 -2.22 -45.33 -31.39
N LYS A 290 -3.23 -44.48 -31.64
CA LYS A 290 -4.64 -44.90 -31.53
C LYS A 290 -5.03 -45.94 -32.60
N ALA A 291 -4.52 -45.81 -33.85
CA ALA A 291 -4.78 -46.78 -34.92
C ALA A 291 -4.18 -48.15 -34.66
N VAL A 292 -3.01 -48.21 -33.99
CA VAL A 292 -2.35 -49.44 -33.55
C VAL A 292 -3.02 -50.04 -32.28
N GLY A 293 -4.06 -49.37 -31.71
CA GLY A 293 -4.82 -49.90 -30.60
C GLY A 293 -4.31 -49.45 -29.22
N ALA A 294 -3.41 -48.48 -29.11
CA ALA A 294 -2.97 -47.96 -27.82
C ALA A 294 -4.13 -47.34 -27.04
N PRO A 295 -4.35 -47.71 -25.76
CA PRO A 295 -5.46 -47.19 -24.99
C PRO A 295 -5.30 -45.69 -24.71
N PRO A 296 -6.37 -44.87 -24.83
CA PRO A 296 -6.31 -43.41 -24.58
C PRO A 296 -5.73 -43.03 -23.23
N ARG A 297 -5.92 -43.90 -22.22
CA ARG A 297 -5.34 -43.73 -20.87
C ARG A 297 -3.82 -43.82 -20.88
N GLY A 298 -3.22 -44.69 -21.69
CA GLY A 298 -1.76 -44.82 -21.84
C GLY A 298 -1.12 -43.59 -22.46
N ILE A 299 -1.74 -43.09 -23.55
CA ILE A 299 -1.30 -41.85 -24.20
C ILE A 299 -1.36 -40.65 -23.24
N LYS A 300 -2.48 -40.46 -22.55
CA LYS A 300 -2.61 -39.40 -21.52
C LYS A 300 -1.55 -39.49 -20.43
N ARG A 301 -1.25 -40.71 -19.94
CA ARG A 301 -0.24 -40.94 -18.90
C ARG A 301 1.15 -40.47 -19.34
N LEU A 302 1.49 -40.70 -20.61
CA LEU A 302 2.78 -40.26 -21.15
C LEU A 302 2.93 -38.74 -21.13
N TYR A 303 1.93 -38.01 -21.60
CA TYR A 303 1.93 -36.54 -21.56
C TYR A 303 1.85 -35.99 -20.13
N MET A 304 1.03 -36.62 -19.27
CA MET A 304 0.96 -36.22 -17.86
C MET A 304 2.29 -36.30 -17.15
N ILE A 305 3.09 -37.35 -17.36
CA ILE A 305 4.41 -37.50 -16.73
C ILE A 305 5.35 -36.37 -17.14
N LYS A 306 5.37 -36.00 -18.44
CA LYS A 306 6.17 -34.88 -18.92
C LYS A 306 5.82 -33.56 -18.21
N TYR A 307 4.54 -33.19 -18.26
CA TYR A 307 4.09 -31.92 -17.67
C TYR A 307 4.15 -31.92 -16.14
N PHE A 308 3.93 -33.09 -15.52
CA PHE A 308 4.14 -33.26 -14.08
C PHE A 308 5.63 -33.02 -13.69
N ALA A 309 6.57 -33.61 -14.44
CA ALA A 309 7.99 -33.44 -14.20
C ALA A 309 8.43 -31.98 -14.37
N LEU A 310 7.96 -31.30 -15.45
CA LEU A 310 8.24 -29.88 -15.70
C LEU A 310 7.62 -28.98 -14.63
N THR A 311 6.39 -29.27 -14.19
CA THR A 311 5.73 -28.55 -13.11
C THR A 311 6.43 -28.76 -11.78
N ALA A 312 6.80 -30.00 -11.43
CA ALA A 312 7.52 -30.30 -10.20
C ALA A 312 8.89 -29.60 -10.15
N LEU A 313 9.64 -29.64 -11.27
CA LEU A 313 10.90 -28.92 -11.40
C LEU A 313 10.68 -27.40 -11.29
N GLY A 314 9.68 -26.87 -11.98
CA GLY A 314 9.33 -25.43 -11.92
C GLY A 314 8.89 -25.03 -10.51
N THR A 315 8.15 -25.87 -9.80
CA THR A 315 7.75 -25.61 -8.40
C THR A 315 8.96 -25.62 -7.48
N ALA A 316 9.86 -26.58 -7.60
CA ALA A 316 11.07 -26.64 -6.79
C ALA A 316 11.99 -25.43 -7.02
N VAL A 317 12.26 -25.09 -8.29
CA VAL A 317 13.08 -23.93 -8.64
C VAL A 317 12.39 -22.64 -8.22
N GLY A 318 11.08 -22.52 -8.42
CA GLY A 318 10.31 -21.32 -8.03
C GLY A 318 10.30 -21.12 -6.51
N CYS A 319 10.19 -22.21 -5.73
CA CYS A 319 10.27 -22.13 -4.28
C CYS A 319 11.67 -21.65 -3.83
N LEU A 320 12.74 -22.13 -4.44
CA LEU A 320 14.10 -21.65 -4.15
C LEU A 320 14.30 -20.19 -4.54
N LEU A 321 13.77 -19.75 -5.66
CA LEU A 321 13.87 -18.37 -6.14
C LEU A 321 13.01 -17.41 -5.32
N SER A 322 11.99 -17.87 -4.61
CA SER A 322 11.12 -17.01 -3.80
C SER A 322 11.87 -16.29 -2.68
N PHE A 323 12.89 -16.93 -2.08
CA PHE A 323 13.68 -16.34 -1.00
C PHE A 323 14.50 -15.11 -1.44
N PRO A 324 15.35 -15.18 -2.46
CA PRO A 324 16.11 -14.00 -2.89
C PRO A 324 15.23 -12.91 -3.51
N LEU A 325 14.09 -13.27 -4.10
CA LEU A 325 13.12 -12.29 -4.62
C LEU A 325 12.37 -11.56 -3.51
N ALA A 326 12.11 -12.21 -2.37
CA ALA A 326 11.48 -11.60 -1.22
C ALA A 326 12.39 -10.60 -0.49
N ALA A 327 13.70 -10.82 -0.48
CA ALA A 327 14.67 -10.08 0.34
C ALA A 327 14.57 -8.53 0.26
N PRO A 328 14.45 -7.88 -0.92
CA PRO A 328 14.32 -6.42 -0.98
C PRO A 328 13.00 -5.91 -0.41
N LEU A 329 11.90 -6.64 -0.59
CA LEU A 329 10.60 -6.28 -0.05
C LEU A 329 10.52 -6.55 1.47
N ASP A 330 11.08 -7.66 1.92
CA ASP A 330 11.22 -7.97 3.34
C ASP A 330 11.96 -6.87 4.09
N LYS A 331 13.11 -6.42 3.57
CA LYS A 331 13.88 -5.32 4.19
C LYS A 331 13.06 -4.05 4.35
N ALA A 332 12.24 -3.70 3.36
CA ALA A 332 11.40 -2.51 3.42
C ALA A 332 10.30 -2.63 4.49
N VAL A 333 9.63 -3.80 4.57
CA VAL A 333 8.54 -4.03 5.53
C VAL A 333 9.08 -4.27 6.94
N LEU A 334 10.10 -5.10 7.09
CA LEU A 334 10.65 -5.48 8.38
C LEU A 334 11.48 -4.37 9.05
N LEU A 335 11.87 -3.33 8.31
CA LEU A 335 12.53 -2.17 8.90
C LEU A 335 11.70 -1.57 10.04
N TYR A 336 10.39 -1.40 9.81
CA TYR A 336 9.46 -0.84 10.80
C TYR A 336 8.97 -1.85 11.83
N LEU A 337 8.75 -3.09 11.42
CA LEU A 337 8.12 -4.11 12.26
C LEU A 337 9.12 -4.97 13.05
N GLY A 338 10.36 -5.06 12.57
CA GLY A 338 11.37 -5.95 13.12
C GLY A 338 11.35 -7.33 12.48
N GLU A 339 12.33 -8.13 12.84
CA GLU A 339 12.38 -9.52 12.38
C GLU A 339 11.34 -10.35 13.16
N PRO A 340 10.50 -11.12 12.46
CA PRO A 340 9.58 -12.04 13.14
C PRO A 340 10.37 -13.11 13.87
N ALA A 341 9.85 -13.59 14.98
CA ALA A 341 10.38 -14.81 15.59
C ALA A 341 10.34 -15.94 14.55
N ALA A 342 11.49 -16.57 14.29
CA ALA A 342 11.57 -17.66 13.34
C ALA A 342 10.58 -18.78 13.71
N GLY A 343 9.62 -19.00 12.84
CA GLY A 343 8.54 -19.96 13.04
C GLY A 343 8.46 -20.98 11.90
N ALA A 344 7.95 -22.17 12.20
CA ALA A 344 7.70 -23.18 11.17
C ALA A 344 6.76 -22.66 10.06
N TRP A 345 5.88 -21.72 10.39
CA TRP A 345 4.92 -21.12 9.45
C TRP A 345 5.57 -20.24 8.40
N ASP A 346 6.74 -19.63 8.68
CA ASP A 346 7.47 -18.78 7.73
C ASP A 346 7.99 -19.56 6.51
N VAL A 347 8.18 -20.87 6.68
CA VAL A 347 8.57 -21.79 5.60
C VAL A 347 7.37 -22.62 5.11
N ALA A 348 6.51 -23.06 6.02
CA ALA A 348 5.39 -23.96 5.70
C ALA A 348 4.35 -23.28 4.79
N VAL A 349 4.01 -22.00 5.03
CA VAL A 349 2.99 -21.29 4.25
C VAL A 349 3.45 -21.01 2.83
N PRO A 350 4.65 -20.44 2.57
CA PRO A 350 5.16 -20.28 1.20
C PRO A 350 5.30 -21.62 0.46
N LEU A 351 5.77 -22.67 1.15
CA LEU A 351 5.89 -24.02 0.59
C LEU A 351 4.51 -24.59 0.23
N ALA A 352 3.53 -24.48 1.12
CA ALA A 352 2.15 -24.91 0.86
C ALA A 352 1.54 -24.14 -0.33
N ALA A 353 1.76 -22.82 -0.42
CA ALA A 353 1.32 -22.02 -1.53
C ALA A 353 1.96 -22.46 -2.86
N ALA A 354 3.26 -22.74 -2.85
CA ALA A 354 4.01 -23.26 -3.99
C ALA A 354 3.46 -24.62 -4.46
N ILE A 355 3.26 -25.54 -3.51
CA ILE A 355 2.70 -26.87 -3.79
C ILE A 355 1.26 -26.75 -4.30
N ALA A 356 0.43 -25.93 -3.67
CA ALA A 356 -0.96 -25.71 -4.09
C ALA A 356 -1.04 -25.20 -5.53
N LEU A 357 -0.18 -24.23 -5.91
CA LEU A 357 -0.08 -23.77 -7.28
C LEU A 357 0.40 -24.86 -8.24
N GLY A 358 1.42 -25.64 -7.85
CA GLY A 358 1.89 -26.78 -8.63
C GLY A 358 0.77 -27.80 -8.88
N LEU A 359 0.01 -28.17 -7.85
CA LEU A 359 -1.14 -29.06 -7.95
C LEU A 359 -2.24 -28.49 -8.84
N LEU A 360 -2.53 -27.19 -8.73
CA LEU A 360 -3.48 -26.48 -9.57
C LEU A 360 -3.06 -26.58 -11.06
N MET A 361 -1.79 -26.38 -11.36
CA MET A 361 -1.24 -26.48 -12.70
C MET A 361 -1.31 -27.91 -13.25
N VAL A 362 -1.00 -28.93 -12.42
CA VAL A 362 -1.16 -30.35 -12.81
C VAL A 362 -2.63 -30.68 -13.07
N GLY A 363 -3.53 -30.20 -12.21
CA GLY A 363 -4.98 -30.32 -12.40
C GLY A 363 -5.45 -29.65 -13.71
N PHE A 364 -4.93 -28.49 -14.02
CA PHE A 364 -5.22 -27.77 -15.28
C PHE A 364 -4.72 -28.55 -16.49
N CYS A 365 -3.51 -29.12 -16.45
CA CYS A 365 -3.01 -30.03 -17.50
C CYS A 365 -3.97 -31.22 -17.70
N ARG A 366 -4.43 -31.82 -16.59
CA ARG A 366 -5.38 -32.96 -16.67
C ARG A 366 -6.72 -32.55 -17.31
N LEU A 367 -7.20 -31.36 -17.05
CA LEU A 367 -8.41 -30.83 -17.70
C LEU A 367 -8.24 -30.63 -19.21
N ILE A 368 -7.09 -30.12 -19.64
CA ILE A 368 -6.80 -29.94 -21.07
C ILE A 368 -6.69 -31.30 -21.77
N LEU A 369 -6.04 -32.30 -21.13
CA LEU A 369 -5.89 -33.65 -21.66
C LEU A 369 -7.22 -34.41 -21.87
N ARG A 370 -8.32 -34.00 -21.21
CA ARG A 370 -9.66 -34.55 -21.51
C ARG A 370 -10.11 -34.32 -22.95
N ARG A 371 -9.52 -33.33 -23.66
CA ARG A 371 -9.78 -33.12 -25.10
C ARG A 371 -9.25 -34.26 -25.99
N ILE A 372 -8.22 -35.00 -25.56
CA ILE A 372 -7.69 -36.19 -26.32
C ILE A 372 -8.76 -37.25 -26.50
N ASP A 373 -9.69 -37.40 -25.56
CA ASP A 373 -10.77 -38.38 -25.67
C ASP A 373 -11.72 -38.09 -26.85
N LYS A 374 -11.90 -36.83 -27.19
CA LYS A 374 -12.81 -36.37 -28.23
C LYS A 374 -12.19 -36.38 -29.62
N LEU A 375 -10.89 -36.71 -29.75
CA LEU A 375 -10.20 -36.82 -31.06
C LEU A 375 -10.45 -38.18 -31.69
N SER A 376 -11.10 -38.22 -32.85
CA SER A 376 -11.26 -39.40 -33.65
C SER A 376 -10.00 -39.70 -34.48
N ALA A 377 -9.45 -40.92 -34.41
CA ALA A 377 -8.28 -41.33 -35.18
C ALA A 377 -8.53 -41.18 -36.69
N VAL A 378 -9.73 -41.49 -37.15
CA VAL A 378 -10.12 -41.42 -38.57
C VAL A 378 -10.18 -39.95 -39.05
N GLN A 379 -10.70 -39.03 -38.22
CA GLN A 379 -10.74 -37.62 -38.56
C GLN A 379 -9.34 -36.99 -38.63
N ALA A 380 -8.44 -37.37 -37.71
CA ALA A 380 -7.07 -36.84 -37.68
C ALA A 380 -6.23 -37.35 -38.87
N LEU A 381 -6.42 -38.60 -39.32
CA LEU A 381 -5.76 -39.15 -40.50
C LEU A 381 -6.34 -38.65 -41.84
N ARG A 382 -7.68 -38.42 -41.90
CA ARG A 382 -8.37 -38.00 -43.14
C ARG A 382 -8.31 -36.50 -43.41
N THR A 383 -8.24 -35.64 -42.39
CA THR A 383 -8.26 -34.18 -42.58
C THR A 383 -6.88 -33.58 -42.73
N GLY A 384 -5.78 -34.34 -42.49
CA GLY A 384 -4.44 -33.78 -42.48
C GLY A 384 -4.43 -32.54 -41.62
N VAL A 385 -3.35 -31.83 -41.56
CA VAL A 385 -3.23 -30.54 -40.80
C VAL A 385 -4.11 -29.41 -41.40
N SER A 386 -4.82 -29.65 -42.48
CA SER A 386 -5.76 -28.71 -43.10
C SER A 386 -7.15 -28.80 -42.48
N GLY A 387 -7.30 -28.28 -41.24
CA GLY A 387 -8.61 -27.98 -40.70
C GLY A 387 -9.41 -27.12 -41.71
N LYS A 388 -10.68 -27.45 -41.91
CA LYS A 388 -11.62 -26.73 -42.78
C LYS A 388 -11.40 -25.24 -42.67
N ILE A 389 -10.71 -24.64 -43.61
CA ILE A 389 -10.65 -23.18 -43.78
C ILE A 389 -12.07 -22.77 -44.18
N ARG A 390 -12.92 -22.51 -43.18
CA ARG A 390 -14.15 -21.75 -43.46
C ARG A 390 -13.68 -20.35 -43.89
N PRO A 391 -13.97 -19.93 -45.13
CA PRO A 391 -13.64 -18.57 -45.54
C PRO A 391 -14.50 -17.61 -44.72
N LYS A 392 -13.97 -17.14 -43.60
CA LYS A 392 -14.58 -16.02 -42.93
C LYS A 392 -14.45 -14.81 -43.86
N ARG A 393 -15.57 -14.26 -44.30
CA ARG A 393 -15.64 -12.97 -45.00
C ARG A 393 -14.92 -11.93 -44.17
N HIS A 394 -13.67 -11.66 -44.46
CA HIS A 394 -12.91 -10.61 -43.80
C HIS A 394 -13.37 -9.26 -44.32
N ARG A 395 -13.88 -8.42 -43.44
CA ARG A 395 -14.36 -7.06 -43.75
C ARG A 395 -13.24 -6.12 -44.22
N LEU A 396 -11.98 -6.43 -43.91
CA LEU A 396 -10.81 -5.63 -44.32
C LEU A 396 -10.25 -6.18 -45.65
N LYS A 397 -10.62 -5.53 -46.74
CA LYS A 397 -10.06 -5.85 -48.07
C LYS A 397 -8.89 -4.90 -48.34
N LEU A 398 -7.79 -5.39 -48.96
CA LEU A 398 -6.63 -4.59 -49.37
C LEU A 398 -7.02 -3.44 -50.30
N THR A 399 -8.00 -3.69 -51.17
CA THR A 399 -8.53 -2.71 -52.10
C THR A 399 -9.13 -1.45 -51.49
N SER A 400 -9.52 -1.52 -50.19
CA SER A 400 -10.06 -0.38 -49.47
C SER A 400 -8.99 0.57 -48.93
N PHE A 401 -7.70 0.16 -48.91
CA PHE A 401 -6.59 0.90 -48.32
C PHE A 401 -5.45 1.17 -49.32
N LYS A 402 -5.73 1.96 -50.34
CA LYS A 402 -4.79 2.22 -51.49
C LYS A 402 -3.46 2.90 -51.07
N ARG A 403 -3.39 3.57 -49.89
CA ARG A 403 -2.19 4.30 -49.41
C ARG A 403 -1.42 3.60 -48.29
N VAL A 404 -1.89 2.47 -47.78
CA VAL A 404 -1.24 1.77 -46.68
C VAL A 404 -0.19 0.77 -47.21
N PRO A 405 1.06 0.79 -46.72
CA PRO A 405 2.06 -0.22 -47.10
C PRO A 405 1.54 -1.65 -46.83
N VAL A 406 1.76 -2.54 -47.78
CA VAL A 406 1.28 -3.92 -47.71
C VAL A 406 1.74 -4.63 -46.43
N CYS A 407 2.99 -4.40 -45.98
CA CYS A 407 3.52 -4.96 -44.75
C CYS A 407 2.73 -4.53 -43.53
N LEU A 408 2.31 -3.25 -43.48
CA LEU A 408 1.52 -2.70 -42.35
C LEU A 408 0.12 -3.34 -42.36
N TRP A 409 -0.55 -3.37 -43.51
CA TRP A 409 -1.87 -3.96 -43.62
C TRP A 409 -1.90 -5.44 -43.26
N MET A 410 -0.92 -6.22 -43.77
CA MET A 410 -0.80 -7.65 -43.47
C MET A 410 -0.48 -7.86 -41.98
N GLY A 411 0.44 -7.09 -41.40
CA GLY A 411 0.79 -7.19 -40.00
C GLY A 411 -0.41 -6.94 -39.08
N VAL A 412 -1.13 -5.83 -39.28
CA VAL A 412 -2.31 -5.49 -38.48
C VAL A 412 -3.44 -6.49 -38.67
N ARG A 413 -3.74 -6.92 -39.92
CA ARG A 413 -4.77 -7.91 -40.18
C ARG A 413 -4.52 -9.25 -39.49
N GLU A 414 -3.27 -9.68 -39.46
CA GLU A 414 -2.89 -10.94 -38.83
C GLU A 414 -2.89 -10.87 -37.30
N ALA A 415 -2.68 -9.71 -36.72
CA ALA A 415 -2.79 -9.49 -35.28
C ALA A 415 -4.18 -9.86 -34.71
N PHE A 416 -5.23 -9.74 -35.52
CA PHE A 416 -6.60 -10.09 -35.11
C PHE A 416 -6.93 -11.59 -35.28
N ARG A 417 -5.98 -12.44 -35.66
CA ARG A 417 -6.21 -13.89 -35.70
C ARG A 417 -6.41 -14.44 -34.28
N PRO A 418 -7.31 -15.40 -34.05
CA PRO A 418 -7.54 -16.02 -32.74
C PRO A 418 -6.28 -16.58 -32.07
N ALA A 419 -5.26 -16.92 -32.85
CA ALA A 419 -3.97 -17.37 -32.34
C ALA A 419 -3.27 -16.32 -31.47
N TYR A 420 -3.46 -15.02 -31.74
CA TYR A 420 -2.85 -13.92 -30.98
C TYR A 420 -3.64 -13.52 -29.76
N ALA A 421 -4.84 -14.07 -29.52
CA ALA A 421 -5.66 -13.74 -28.35
C ALA A 421 -4.95 -14.03 -27.03
N LEU A 422 -4.10 -15.06 -27.00
CA LEU A 422 -3.28 -15.36 -25.84
C LEU A 422 -2.25 -14.27 -25.57
N LEU A 423 -1.45 -13.92 -26.60
CA LEU A 423 -0.43 -12.89 -26.49
C LEU A 423 -1.05 -11.56 -26.07
N PHE A 424 -2.19 -11.21 -26.67
CA PHE A 424 -3.01 -10.05 -26.28
C PHE A 424 -3.39 -10.10 -24.80
N GLY A 425 -3.94 -11.22 -24.31
CA GLY A 425 -4.32 -11.36 -22.89
C GLY A 425 -3.13 -11.23 -21.95
N VAL A 426 -2.00 -11.84 -22.27
CA VAL A 426 -0.78 -11.76 -21.48
C VAL A 426 -0.24 -10.33 -21.45
N LEU A 427 -0.15 -9.65 -22.59
CA LEU A 427 0.33 -8.27 -22.66
C LEU A 427 -0.62 -7.29 -21.93
N SER A 428 -1.93 -7.54 -21.97
CA SER A 428 -2.91 -6.77 -21.17
C SER A 428 -2.64 -6.95 -19.68
N VAL A 429 -2.42 -8.18 -19.21
CA VAL A 429 -2.10 -8.43 -17.80
C VAL A 429 -0.75 -7.83 -17.40
N CYS A 430 0.28 -7.94 -18.26
CA CYS A 430 1.57 -7.29 -18.02
C CYS A 430 1.41 -5.77 -17.86
N THR A 431 0.55 -5.16 -18.67
CA THR A 431 0.23 -3.73 -18.55
C THR A 431 -0.45 -3.41 -17.23
N ILE A 432 -1.43 -4.21 -16.80
CA ILE A 432 -2.10 -4.02 -15.49
C ILE A 432 -1.09 -4.10 -14.35
N VAL A 433 -0.26 -5.14 -14.33
CA VAL A 433 0.78 -5.35 -13.30
C VAL A 433 1.76 -4.19 -13.21
N MET A 434 2.10 -3.59 -14.35
CA MET A 434 3.06 -2.50 -14.42
C MET A 434 2.44 -1.13 -14.09
N VAL A 435 1.23 -0.87 -14.56
CA VAL A 435 0.58 0.44 -14.46
C VAL A 435 -0.09 0.63 -13.10
N MET A 436 -0.72 -0.40 -12.55
CA MET A 436 -1.53 -0.27 -11.33
C MET A 436 -0.75 0.22 -10.11
N PRO A 437 0.42 -0.34 -9.74
CA PRO A 437 1.19 0.19 -8.62
C PRO A 437 1.64 1.64 -8.84
N VAL A 438 1.96 2.00 -10.08
CA VAL A 438 2.36 3.36 -10.45
C VAL A 438 1.20 4.33 -10.26
N CYS A 439 -0.03 3.96 -10.65
CA CYS A 439 -1.21 4.78 -10.41
C CYS A 439 -1.48 4.97 -8.90
N VAL A 440 -1.28 3.91 -8.09
CA VAL A 440 -1.42 4.03 -6.62
C VAL A 440 -0.40 5.02 -6.05
N VAL A 441 0.87 4.93 -6.43
CA VAL A 441 1.91 5.89 -6.00
C VAL A 441 1.57 7.30 -6.45
N THR A 442 1.20 7.48 -7.73
CA THR A 442 0.83 8.80 -8.28
C THR A 442 -0.37 9.39 -7.54
N THR A 443 -1.33 8.54 -7.12
CA THR A 443 -2.49 8.98 -6.34
C THR A 443 -2.09 9.45 -4.95
N MET A 444 -1.22 8.70 -4.26
CA MET A 444 -0.74 9.07 -2.93
C MET A 444 0.16 10.32 -2.94
N ASP A 445 0.86 10.55 -4.03
CA ASP A 445 1.77 11.70 -4.22
C ASP A 445 1.03 12.94 -4.77
N ASN A 446 -0.27 12.82 -5.05
CA ASN A 446 -1.10 13.91 -5.57
C ASN A 446 -1.62 14.80 -4.43
N PRO A 447 -1.62 16.16 -4.56
CA PRO A 447 -2.19 17.06 -3.56
C PRO A 447 -3.64 16.74 -3.18
N GLY A 448 -4.44 16.28 -4.13
CA GLY A 448 -5.83 15.86 -3.90
C GLY A 448 -5.99 14.64 -2.97
N PHE A 449 -4.90 13.93 -2.64
CA PHE A 449 -4.93 12.85 -1.66
C PHE A 449 -5.29 13.35 -0.25
N SER A 450 -5.12 14.64 0.03
CA SER A 450 -5.52 15.27 1.30
C SER A 450 -6.97 14.94 1.69
N THR A 451 -7.86 14.81 0.71
CA THR A 451 -9.27 14.48 0.98
C THR A 451 -9.46 13.12 1.66
N TYR A 452 -8.55 12.15 1.40
CA TYR A 452 -8.54 10.83 2.06
C TYR A 452 -7.93 10.86 3.47
N LEU A 453 -7.27 11.98 3.82
CA LEU A 453 -6.81 12.27 5.18
C LEU A 453 -7.81 13.15 5.94
N GLY A 454 -9.03 13.32 5.41
CA GLY A 454 -10.04 14.18 5.99
C GLY A 454 -9.74 15.69 5.89
N ILE A 455 -8.76 16.08 5.05
CA ILE A 455 -8.33 17.46 4.88
C ILE A 455 -8.84 17.98 3.54
N GLY A 456 -9.47 19.15 3.52
CA GLY A 456 -9.88 19.83 2.29
C GLY A 456 -8.69 20.36 1.48
N GLY A 457 -8.94 20.76 0.24
CA GLY A 457 -7.91 21.32 -0.63
C GLY A 457 -7.51 22.73 -0.17
N ALA A 458 -6.44 22.84 0.60
CA ALA A 458 -5.79 24.08 0.99
C ALA A 458 -4.31 24.05 0.57
N ASP A 459 -3.68 25.22 0.42
CA ASP A 459 -2.26 25.31 0.06
C ASP A 459 -1.36 25.10 1.27
N VAL A 460 -1.77 25.63 2.42
CA VAL A 460 -0.96 25.67 3.65
C VAL A 460 -1.76 25.15 4.84
N ARG A 461 -1.11 24.30 5.62
CA ARG A 461 -1.56 23.83 6.92
C ARG A 461 -0.68 24.43 8.01
N MET A 462 -1.32 24.90 9.08
CA MET A 462 -0.66 25.51 10.23
C MET A 462 -1.16 24.80 11.49
N ASP A 463 -0.27 24.08 12.18
CA ASP A 463 -0.59 23.44 13.44
C ASP A 463 -0.18 24.36 14.60
N VAL A 464 -1.18 24.82 15.36
CA VAL A 464 -0.98 25.68 16.54
C VAL A 464 -0.70 24.81 17.74
N LYS A 465 0.57 24.72 18.12
CA LYS A 465 1.01 23.88 19.25
C LYS A 465 0.89 24.64 20.57
N LYS A 466 0.60 23.91 21.64
CA LYS A 466 0.63 24.40 23.00
C LYS A 466 2.09 24.50 23.48
N ILE A 467 2.80 25.58 23.19
CA ILE A 467 4.21 25.73 23.62
C ILE A 467 4.33 26.57 24.89
N ASP A 468 3.31 27.34 25.27
CA ASP A 468 3.31 28.14 26.47
C ASP A 468 1.96 28.06 27.17
N SER A 469 1.96 27.55 28.40
CA SER A 469 0.78 27.52 29.26
C SER A 469 0.22 28.92 29.57
N SER A 470 1.02 29.96 29.42
CA SER A 470 0.62 31.35 29.53
C SER A 470 -0.07 31.95 28.27
N GLN A 471 0.08 31.28 27.12
CA GLN A 471 -0.52 31.70 25.83
C GLN A 471 -1.52 30.66 25.24
N SER A 472 -1.75 29.55 25.92
CA SER A 472 -2.48 28.38 25.45
C SER A 472 -3.97 28.36 25.73
N GLY A 473 -4.62 29.50 25.85
CA GLY A 473 -6.09 29.57 25.85
C GLY A 473 -6.63 29.73 24.42
N ALA A 474 -7.95 29.78 24.27
CA ALA A 474 -8.65 30.12 23.02
C ALA A 474 -8.03 31.35 22.31
N GLY A 475 -7.29 32.17 23.02
CA GLY A 475 -6.55 33.32 22.51
C GLY A 475 -5.38 32.96 21.58
N GLY A 476 -4.73 31.82 21.73
CA GLY A 476 -3.59 31.41 20.88
C GLY A 476 -3.98 31.14 19.44
N LEU A 477 -5.04 30.32 19.23
CA LEU A 477 -5.58 30.03 17.91
C LEU A 477 -6.19 31.27 17.25
N ASP A 478 -6.96 32.07 18.01
CA ASP A 478 -7.62 33.26 17.49
C ASP A 478 -6.62 34.35 17.12
N GLN A 479 -5.55 34.54 17.90
CA GLN A 479 -4.47 35.47 17.56
C GLN A 479 -3.69 35.01 16.34
N ALA A 480 -3.34 33.71 16.28
CA ALA A 480 -2.68 33.16 15.09
C ALA A 480 -3.55 33.31 13.85
N PHE A 481 -4.83 32.97 13.94
CA PHE A 481 -5.80 33.10 12.87
C PHE A 481 -5.97 34.56 12.40
N ALA A 482 -6.06 35.50 13.32
CA ALA A 482 -6.14 36.93 13.00
C ALA A 482 -4.90 37.42 12.24
N ARG A 483 -3.70 36.98 12.63
CA ARG A 483 -2.45 37.30 11.92
C ARG A 483 -2.41 36.69 10.53
N VAL A 484 -2.84 35.43 10.38
CA VAL A 484 -2.92 34.74 9.08
C VAL A 484 -3.91 35.44 8.14
N LYS A 485 -5.09 35.81 8.66
CA LYS A 485 -6.11 36.49 7.87
C LYS A 485 -5.70 37.90 7.43
N ALA A 486 -4.85 38.56 8.23
CA ALA A 486 -4.31 39.89 7.89
C ALA A 486 -3.09 39.81 6.96
N ASP A 487 -2.56 38.65 6.66
CA ASP A 487 -1.40 38.49 5.78
C ASP A 487 -1.76 38.76 4.32
N PRO A 488 -1.04 39.69 3.63
CA PRO A 488 -1.34 40.06 2.26
C PRO A 488 -1.15 38.89 1.26
N GLY A 489 -0.37 37.87 1.58
CA GLY A 489 -0.14 36.67 0.76
C GLY A 489 -1.25 35.63 0.85
N VAL A 490 -2.15 35.75 1.85
CA VAL A 490 -3.25 34.81 2.07
C VAL A 490 -4.52 35.29 1.35
N SER A 491 -5.22 34.39 0.68
CA SER A 491 -6.50 34.66 0.02
C SER A 491 -7.69 34.26 0.87
N ARG A 492 -7.66 33.07 1.45
CA ARG A 492 -8.69 32.48 2.31
C ARG A 492 -8.03 31.77 3.48
N ALA A 493 -8.66 31.80 4.64
CA ALA A 493 -8.20 31.03 5.79
C ALA A 493 -9.38 30.58 6.65
N VAL A 494 -9.27 29.37 7.25
CA VAL A 494 -10.22 28.84 8.22
C VAL A 494 -9.46 28.30 9.42
N LYS A 495 -10.07 28.40 10.61
CA LYS A 495 -9.57 27.78 11.84
C LYS A 495 -10.42 26.56 12.20
N MET A 496 -9.77 25.50 12.64
CA MET A 496 -10.39 24.26 13.06
C MET A 496 -9.89 23.86 14.44
N THR A 497 -10.76 23.28 15.24
CA THR A 497 -10.40 22.62 16.49
C THR A 497 -10.83 21.16 16.43
N VAL A 498 -10.01 20.27 16.92
CA VAL A 498 -10.30 18.83 16.96
C VAL A 498 -10.45 18.42 18.42
N HIS A 499 -11.60 17.86 18.74
CA HIS A 499 -11.90 17.34 20.07
C HIS A 499 -12.35 15.88 19.99
N ARG A 500 -12.26 15.18 21.08
CA ARG A 500 -12.73 13.82 21.21
C ARG A 500 -14.07 13.81 21.95
N TYR A 501 -15.09 13.25 21.32
CA TYR A 501 -16.41 13.14 21.90
C TYR A 501 -16.95 11.73 21.83
N ASP A 502 -17.78 11.39 22.82
CA ASP A 502 -18.61 10.22 22.75
C ASP A 502 -19.81 10.51 21.84
N MET A 503 -20.06 9.59 20.90
CA MET A 503 -21.13 9.68 19.94
C MET A 503 -21.97 8.40 19.96
N ALA A 504 -23.28 8.53 20.03
CA ALA A 504 -24.22 7.42 20.02
C ALA A 504 -25.27 7.63 18.93
N ALA A 505 -25.53 6.58 18.13
CA ALA A 505 -26.69 6.53 17.26
C ALA A 505 -27.86 5.83 17.97
N ALA A 506 -29.09 6.09 17.55
CA ALA A 506 -30.29 5.55 18.18
C ALA A 506 -30.23 4.00 18.23
N GLY A 507 -30.28 3.47 19.46
CA GLY A 507 -30.34 2.01 19.71
C GLY A 507 -29.00 1.28 19.66
N ARG A 508 -27.85 1.97 19.56
CA ARG A 508 -26.51 1.37 19.56
C ARG A 508 -25.64 1.89 20.69
N LYS A 509 -24.62 1.12 21.05
CA LYS A 509 -23.59 1.55 22.01
C LYS A 509 -22.87 2.77 21.48
N GLY A 510 -22.53 3.69 22.39
CA GLY A 510 -21.72 4.85 22.06
C GLY A 510 -20.35 4.47 21.51
N THR A 511 -19.88 5.25 20.55
CA THR A 511 -18.53 5.16 19.94
C THR A 511 -17.81 6.46 20.18
N VAL A 512 -16.48 6.43 20.19
CA VAL A 512 -15.68 7.64 20.35
C VAL A 512 -15.22 8.11 18.98
N ALA A 513 -15.40 9.40 18.69
CA ALA A 513 -14.98 10.02 17.45
C ALA A 513 -14.09 11.24 17.71
N LEU A 514 -13.10 11.46 16.84
CA LEU A 514 -12.41 12.75 16.72
C LEU A 514 -13.28 13.67 15.86
N VAL A 515 -13.76 14.73 16.45
CA VAL A 515 -14.65 15.70 15.80
C VAL A 515 -13.88 16.96 15.49
N GLU A 516 -13.72 17.24 14.22
CA GLU A 516 -13.18 18.51 13.70
C GLU A 516 -14.31 19.53 13.61
N SER A 517 -14.14 20.66 14.31
CA SER A 517 -15.13 21.72 14.40
C SER A 517 -14.62 22.99 13.73
N GLY A 518 -15.40 23.55 12.81
CA GLY A 518 -15.05 24.74 12.06
C GLY A 518 -15.86 24.95 10.79
N ASP A 519 -15.37 25.77 9.88
CA ASP A 519 -15.98 25.97 8.55
C ASP A 519 -15.48 24.92 7.55
N HIS A 520 -16.34 23.94 7.25
CA HIS A 520 -16.06 22.87 6.28
C HIS A 520 -16.53 23.19 4.86
N THR A 521 -17.00 24.41 4.60
CA THR A 521 -17.50 24.85 3.29
C THR A 521 -16.41 25.52 2.47
N THR A 522 -15.51 26.23 3.10
CA THR A 522 -14.39 26.94 2.45
C THR A 522 -13.37 25.97 1.85
N PHE A 523 -13.02 24.90 2.58
CA PHE A 523 -12.15 23.81 2.10
C PHE A 523 -12.89 22.47 2.24
N PRO A 524 -13.81 22.16 1.31
CA PRO A 524 -14.61 20.96 1.41
C PRO A 524 -13.77 19.71 1.11
N VAL A 525 -14.01 18.64 1.87
CA VAL A 525 -13.55 17.29 1.53
C VAL A 525 -14.50 16.64 0.50
N SER A 526 -14.05 15.57 -0.15
CA SER A 526 -14.93 14.80 -1.03
C SER A 526 -15.92 13.96 -0.22
N TYR A 527 -17.21 14.26 -0.36
CA TYR A 527 -18.28 13.50 0.27
C TYR A 527 -18.69 12.32 -0.61
N LEU A 528 -18.80 11.14 -0.01
CA LEU A 528 -19.37 9.96 -0.66
C LEU A 528 -20.87 10.12 -0.88
N ARG A 529 -21.54 10.71 0.12
CA ARG A 529 -22.99 10.97 0.13
C ARG A 529 -23.24 12.23 0.94
N GLY A 530 -24.24 13.00 0.54
CA GLY A 530 -24.64 14.21 1.25
C GLY A 530 -23.69 15.38 1.01
N LYS A 531 -23.54 16.24 2.01
CA LYS A 531 -22.81 17.52 1.94
C LYS A 531 -22.19 17.91 3.28
N ALA A 532 -21.34 18.96 3.25
CA ALA A 532 -20.75 19.55 4.45
C ALA A 532 -21.82 20.01 5.45
N PRO A 533 -21.58 19.87 6.76
CA PRO A 533 -22.43 20.42 7.80
C PRO A 533 -22.27 21.95 7.85
N VAL A 534 -23.39 22.67 7.95
CA VAL A 534 -23.42 24.14 7.98
C VAL A 534 -24.14 24.63 9.23
N ALA A 535 -25.24 24.00 9.62
CA ALA A 535 -26.02 24.40 10.77
C ALA A 535 -25.49 23.76 12.07
N ALA A 536 -25.67 24.43 13.21
CA ALA A 536 -25.20 23.96 14.54
C ALA A 536 -25.75 22.57 14.97
N ASN A 537 -26.83 22.10 14.35
CA ASN A 537 -27.41 20.78 14.60
C ASN A 537 -27.04 19.74 13.53
N GLU A 538 -26.03 20.00 12.72
CA GLU A 538 -25.54 19.15 11.64
C GLU A 538 -24.18 18.53 11.96
N ILE A 539 -23.95 17.32 11.45
CA ILE A 539 -22.71 16.59 11.55
C ILE A 539 -22.46 15.79 10.26
N ALA A 540 -21.22 15.70 9.82
CA ALA A 540 -20.81 14.74 8.82
C ALA A 540 -19.91 13.68 9.44
N LEU A 541 -20.07 12.42 9.04
CA LEU A 541 -19.33 11.27 9.56
C LEU A 541 -18.32 10.77 8.53
N SER A 542 -17.17 10.31 8.99
CA SER A 542 -16.31 9.50 8.13
C SER A 542 -17.00 8.18 7.80
N SER A 543 -16.62 7.54 6.70
CA SER A 543 -17.22 6.26 6.26
C SER A 543 -17.03 5.15 7.30
N GLY A 544 -15.88 5.14 8.01
CA GLY A 544 -15.61 4.23 9.11
C GLY A 544 -16.53 4.47 10.30
N GLN A 545 -16.70 5.74 10.71
CA GLN A 545 -17.57 6.13 11.81
C GLN A 545 -19.04 5.86 11.50
N ALA A 546 -19.47 6.16 10.27
CA ALA A 546 -20.84 5.86 9.81
C ALA A 546 -21.14 4.35 9.86
N LYS A 547 -20.19 3.51 9.44
CA LYS A 547 -20.32 2.05 9.50
C LYS A 547 -20.37 1.53 10.94
N GLU A 548 -19.53 2.05 11.84
CA GLU A 548 -19.46 1.62 13.23
C GLU A 548 -20.71 2.06 14.02
N SER A 549 -21.11 3.32 13.88
CA SER A 549 -22.33 3.82 14.50
C SER A 549 -23.62 3.29 13.84
N GLY A 550 -23.52 2.83 12.57
CA GLY A 550 -24.64 2.41 11.75
C GLY A 550 -25.59 3.55 11.38
N ALA A 551 -25.09 4.78 11.38
CA ALA A 551 -25.82 5.97 10.98
C ALA A 551 -25.48 6.37 9.55
N ASP A 552 -26.48 6.82 8.80
CA ASP A 552 -26.35 7.32 7.43
C ASP A 552 -26.91 8.73 7.28
N VAL A 553 -26.77 9.33 6.11
CA VAL A 553 -27.30 10.67 5.81
C VAL A 553 -28.80 10.74 6.11
N GLY A 554 -29.18 11.70 6.93
CA GLY A 554 -30.56 11.90 7.41
C GLY A 554 -30.83 11.39 8.82
N ASP A 555 -30.01 10.47 9.32
CA ASP A 555 -30.16 9.91 10.67
C ASP A 555 -29.73 10.92 11.75
N ALA A 556 -30.20 10.66 12.97
CA ALA A 556 -29.82 11.45 14.14
C ALA A 556 -28.77 10.71 14.98
N VAL A 557 -27.72 11.41 15.34
CA VAL A 557 -26.70 10.97 16.29
C VAL A 557 -26.69 11.92 17.49
N THR A 558 -26.33 11.38 18.66
CA THR A 558 -26.17 12.17 19.87
C THR A 558 -24.70 12.33 20.17
N LEU A 559 -24.23 13.56 20.25
CA LEU A 559 -22.88 13.93 20.61
C LEU A 559 -22.86 14.40 22.08
N THR A 560 -21.98 13.82 22.88
CA THR A 560 -21.82 14.21 24.30
C THR A 560 -20.66 15.17 24.43
N VAL A 561 -20.96 16.43 24.68
CA VAL A 561 -19.98 17.53 24.83
C VAL A 561 -19.75 17.78 26.32
N PRO A 562 -18.51 17.68 26.84
CA PRO A 562 -18.18 18.01 28.21
C PRO A 562 -18.46 19.52 28.50
N ARG A 563 -19.16 19.82 29.59
CA ARG A 563 -19.29 21.18 30.11
C ARG A 563 -18.45 21.29 31.37
N GLY A 564 -17.53 22.24 31.40
CA GLY A 564 -16.80 22.60 32.61
C GLY A 564 -17.72 23.21 33.66
N GLY A 565 -18.03 22.44 34.67
CA GLY A 565 -18.55 23.02 35.92
C GLY A 565 -17.43 23.83 36.59
N LYS A 566 -17.64 25.10 36.89
CA LYS A 566 -16.87 25.78 37.91
C LYS A 566 -17.13 25.07 39.24
N GLY A 567 -16.42 24.01 39.53
CA GLY A 567 -16.47 23.28 40.79
C GLY A 567 -15.21 23.52 41.55
N ASP A 568 -15.33 24.23 42.63
CA ASP A 568 -14.30 24.32 43.67
C ASP A 568 -13.98 22.93 44.23
N GLY A 569 -12.72 22.47 44.06
CA GLY A 569 -12.14 21.37 44.83
C GLY A 569 -12.04 20.00 44.10
N PRO A 570 -11.01 19.21 44.46
CA PRO A 570 -10.63 17.97 43.78
C PRO A 570 -11.43 16.72 44.19
N SER A 571 -12.67 16.83 44.62
CA SER A 571 -13.41 15.73 45.27
C SER A 571 -14.91 15.56 44.86
N SER A 572 -15.32 16.00 43.69
CA SER A 572 -16.68 15.68 43.22
C SER A 572 -16.65 14.70 42.07
N PRO A 573 -17.31 13.50 42.19
CA PRO A 573 -17.46 12.59 41.06
C PRO A 573 -18.38 13.24 40.02
N VAL A 574 -17.90 13.45 38.82
CA VAL A 574 -18.70 13.88 37.68
C VAL A 574 -19.57 12.69 37.21
N SER A 575 -20.54 12.35 38.01
CA SER A 575 -21.65 11.50 37.60
C SER A 575 -22.79 12.38 37.08
N GLY A 576 -22.94 12.48 35.79
CA GLY A 576 -24.19 12.79 35.13
C GLY A 576 -24.67 14.24 35.02
N GLN A 577 -24.02 15.25 35.60
CA GLN A 577 -24.58 16.62 35.64
C GLN A 577 -23.81 17.70 34.85
N GLY A 578 -22.77 17.35 34.12
CA GLY A 578 -21.93 18.30 33.38
C GLY A 578 -21.75 18.06 31.90
N ALA A 579 -22.40 17.06 31.31
CA ALA A 579 -22.29 16.76 29.89
C ALA A 579 -23.55 17.21 29.15
N ASP A 580 -23.39 17.96 28.07
CA ASP A 580 -24.48 18.41 27.18
C ASP A 580 -24.64 17.40 26.03
N SER A 581 -25.75 16.71 26.00
CA SER A 581 -26.07 15.75 24.94
C SER A 581 -26.78 16.46 23.79
N ARG A 582 -26.10 16.63 22.68
CA ARG A 582 -26.62 17.31 21.49
C ARG A 582 -27.06 16.32 20.42
N LYS A 583 -28.30 16.41 20.02
CA LYS A 583 -28.82 15.64 18.89
C LYS A 583 -28.47 16.35 17.60
N LEU A 584 -27.72 15.68 16.75
CA LEU A 584 -27.24 16.20 15.48
C LEU A 584 -27.78 15.34 14.34
N ARG A 585 -28.09 15.97 13.21
CA ARG A 585 -28.49 15.31 11.98
C ARG A 585 -27.28 15.05 11.11
N VAL A 586 -27.12 13.83 10.64
CA VAL A 586 -26.05 13.47 9.71
C VAL A 586 -26.38 14.07 8.33
N THR A 587 -25.54 14.99 7.83
CA THR A 587 -25.70 15.66 6.53
C THR A 587 -24.81 15.09 5.44
N GLY A 588 -23.73 14.42 5.81
CA GLY A 588 -22.80 13.86 4.84
C GLY A 588 -21.97 12.72 5.40
N VAL A 589 -21.51 11.87 4.49
CA VAL A 589 -20.51 10.81 4.76
C VAL A 589 -19.31 11.07 3.87
N TYR A 590 -18.12 11.23 4.47
CA TYR A 590 -16.86 11.51 3.76
C TYR A 590 -15.84 10.38 3.96
N GLN A 591 -14.73 10.45 3.24
CA GLN A 591 -13.63 9.48 3.34
C GLN A 591 -12.55 10.00 4.28
N ASP A 592 -12.05 9.15 5.16
CA ASP A 592 -10.94 9.48 6.05
C ASP A 592 -10.27 8.19 6.53
N ILE A 593 -8.97 8.06 6.28
CA ILE A 593 -8.14 6.94 6.74
C ILE A 593 -7.41 7.25 8.04
N THR A 594 -7.47 8.49 8.52
CA THR A 594 -6.83 8.89 9.76
C THR A 594 -7.60 8.34 10.96
N ASN A 595 -6.94 8.20 12.07
CA ASN A 595 -7.54 7.70 13.32
C ASN A 595 -8.39 6.41 13.14
N GLY A 596 -7.97 5.52 12.24
CA GLY A 596 -8.73 4.29 11.94
C GLY A 596 -10.10 4.55 11.28
N GLY A 597 -10.29 5.70 10.67
CA GLY A 597 -11.55 6.11 10.06
C GLY A 597 -12.63 6.53 11.06
N LYS A 598 -12.27 6.88 12.31
CA LYS A 598 -13.22 7.27 13.37
C LYS A 598 -13.22 8.78 13.57
N THR A 599 -13.69 9.51 12.57
CA THR A 599 -13.71 10.98 12.56
C THR A 599 -15.08 11.52 12.20
N ALA A 600 -15.35 12.77 12.61
CA ALA A 600 -16.57 13.49 12.25
C ALA A 600 -16.25 14.99 12.06
N LYS A 601 -17.14 15.70 11.40
CA LYS A 601 -17.01 17.15 11.14
C LYS A 601 -18.30 17.86 11.56
N THR A 602 -18.14 19.01 12.24
CA THR A 602 -19.25 19.84 12.64
C THR A 602 -18.91 21.34 12.52
N PRO A 603 -19.90 22.24 12.43
CA PRO A 603 -19.65 23.66 12.62
C PRO A 603 -19.14 23.97 14.04
N MET A 604 -18.42 25.08 14.20
CA MET A 604 -17.89 25.50 15.52
C MET A 604 -18.99 25.74 16.55
N GLU A 605 -20.15 26.22 16.11
CA GLU A 605 -21.31 26.48 16.96
C GLU A 605 -21.87 25.20 17.60
N THR A 606 -21.69 24.03 16.97
CA THR A 606 -22.12 22.73 17.51
C THR A 606 -21.44 22.41 18.84
N VAL A 607 -20.20 22.83 19.01
CA VAL A 607 -19.42 22.59 20.23
C VAL A 607 -19.28 23.84 21.10
N ALA A 608 -20.06 24.87 20.86
CA ALA A 608 -20.04 26.10 21.66
C ALA A 608 -20.27 25.78 23.16
N GLY A 609 -19.40 26.32 24.01
CA GLY A 609 -19.41 26.09 25.47
C GLY A 609 -18.65 24.84 25.92
N ASP A 610 -17.98 24.13 25.01
CA ASP A 610 -17.00 23.12 25.40
C ASP A 610 -15.79 23.80 26.08
N THR A 611 -15.42 23.29 27.23
CA THR A 611 -14.26 23.73 27.99
C THR A 611 -13.13 22.71 27.98
N SER A 612 -13.34 21.58 27.27
CA SER A 612 -12.26 20.58 27.12
C SER A 612 -11.12 21.14 26.27
N GLU A 613 -9.92 20.72 26.56
CA GLU A 613 -8.79 21.08 25.73
C GLU A 613 -8.86 20.38 24.37
N PRO A 614 -8.68 21.13 23.26
CA PRO A 614 -8.66 20.52 21.93
C PRO A 614 -7.44 19.61 21.77
N ALA A 615 -7.66 18.48 21.11
CA ALA A 615 -6.62 17.56 20.73
C ALA A 615 -5.66 18.16 19.69
N GLN A 616 -6.22 18.94 18.76
CA GLN A 616 -5.47 19.69 17.74
C GLN A 616 -6.14 21.04 17.47
N GLN A 617 -5.32 22.02 17.12
CA GLN A 617 -5.76 23.33 16.64
C GLN A 617 -5.05 23.59 15.33
N VAL A 618 -5.82 23.76 14.25
CA VAL A 618 -5.28 23.84 12.90
C VAL A 618 -5.87 25.05 12.18
N ILE A 619 -5.03 25.74 11.40
CA ILE A 619 -5.46 26.75 10.44
C ILE A 619 -5.13 26.25 9.06
N TYR A 620 -6.12 26.24 8.16
CA TYR A 620 -5.94 25.99 6.74
C TYR A 620 -6.04 27.30 5.99
N ALA A 621 -5.16 27.50 5.01
CA ALA A 621 -5.16 28.72 4.21
C ALA A 621 -4.80 28.44 2.73
N ASP A 622 -5.37 29.23 1.84
CA ASP A 622 -4.93 29.35 0.46
C ASP A 622 -4.07 30.60 0.28
N LEU A 623 -3.07 30.47 -0.54
CA LEU A 623 -2.23 31.57 -0.97
C LEU A 623 -2.88 32.29 -2.17
N LYS A 624 -2.45 33.53 -2.44
CA LYS A 624 -2.84 34.24 -3.67
C LYS A 624 -2.13 33.58 -4.86
N GLU A 625 -2.79 33.55 -6.03
CA GLU A 625 -2.30 32.94 -7.26
C GLU A 625 -0.89 33.36 -7.70
N ASN A 626 -0.47 34.59 -7.32
CA ASN A 626 0.83 35.15 -7.69
C ASN A 626 1.90 35.03 -6.58
N ALA A 627 1.60 34.38 -5.45
CA ALA A 627 2.55 34.25 -4.37
C ALA A 627 3.42 32.99 -4.60
N ASP A 628 4.73 33.12 -4.43
CA ASP A 628 5.60 31.95 -4.33
C ASP A 628 5.25 31.19 -3.04
N PRO A 629 4.81 29.92 -3.14
CA PRO A 629 4.42 29.14 -1.97
C PRO A 629 5.54 29.01 -0.93
N ALA A 630 6.79 28.89 -1.36
CA ALA A 630 7.93 28.75 -0.45
C ALA A 630 8.21 30.05 0.32
N GLU A 631 8.18 31.18 -0.35
CA GLU A 631 8.38 32.51 0.27
C GLU A 631 7.20 32.84 1.20
N ALA A 632 5.97 32.57 0.79
CA ALA A 632 4.79 32.81 1.60
C ALA A 632 4.80 32.00 2.89
N VAL A 633 5.13 30.70 2.83
CA VAL A 633 5.27 29.83 3.98
C VAL A 633 6.41 30.29 4.89
N ALA A 634 7.56 30.70 4.34
CA ALA A 634 8.66 31.24 5.11
C ALA A 634 8.27 32.55 5.83
N GLY A 635 7.55 33.42 5.14
CA GLY A 635 7.03 34.67 5.70
C GLY A 635 6.01 34.45 6.83
N LEU A 636 5.06 33.53 6.63
CA LEU A 636 4.09 33.15 7.66
C LEU A 636 4.80 32.52 8.87
N ARG A 637 5.79 31.66 8.63
CA ARG A 637 6.58 31.01 9.67
C ARG A 637 7.33 32.03 10.55
N ALA A 638 7.88 33.08 9.95
CA ALA A 638 8.56 34.15 10.67
C ALA A 638 7.59 35.00 11.54
N LYS A 639 6.36 35.19 11.07
CA LYS A 639 5.32 35.97 11.76
C LYS A 639 4.56 35.19 12.83
N LEU A 640 4.63 33.86 12.82
CA LEU A 640 3.89 32.98 13.72
C LEU A 640 4.84 32.11 14.57
N PRO A 641 5.56 32.67 15.53
CA PRO A 641 6.38 31.89 16.44
C PRO A 641 5.49 30.93 17.23
N GLY A 642 5.88 29.67 17.32
CA GLY A 642 5.10 28.63 18.01
C GLY A 642 4.06 27.89 17.16
N VAL A 643 3.85 28.30 15.88
CA VAL A 643 2.99 27.60 14.92
C VAL A 643 3.87 26.86 13.92
N THR A 644 3.58 25.59 13.68
CA THR A 644 4.22 24.82 12.60
C THR A 644 3.50 25.12 11.29
N VAL A 645 4.18 25.77 10.36
CA VAL A 645 3.62 26.18 9.05
C VAL A 645 4.24 25.34 7.96
N VAL A 646 3.44 24.56 7.24
CA VAL A 646 3.89 23.68 6.15
C VAL A 646 2.95 23.78 4.95
N GLN A 647 3.49 23.59 3.75
CA GLN A 647 2.65 23.36 2.57
C GLN A 647 1.89 22.04 2.74
N LEU A 648 0.65 21.99 2.28
CA LEU A 648 -0.16 20.76 2.43
C LEU A 648 0.48 19.57 1.70
N GLN A 649 1.10 19.82 0.53
CA GLN A 649 1.84 18.79 -0.19
C GLN A 649 3.03 18.25 0.61
N GLU A 650 3.74 19.13 1.29
CA GLU A 650 4.86 18.73 2.15
C GLU A 650 4.38 17.95 3.37
N TYR A 651 3.24 18.34 3.97
CA TYR A 651 2.58 17.59 5.04
C TYR A 651 2.26 16.16 4.59
N ILE A 652 1.66 15.99 3.41
CA ILE A 652 1.34 14.68 2.83
C ILE A 652 2.63 13.87 2.62
N SER A 653 3.65 14.49 2.02
CA SER A 653 4.92 13.81 1.75
C SER A 653 5.66 13.40 3.01
N GLN A 654 5.64 14.19 4.07
CA GLN A 654 6.23 13.84 5.36
C GLN A 654 5.42 12.75 6.08
N THR A 655 4.08 12.78 5.97
CA THR A 655 3.19 11.81 6.61
C THR A 655 3.20 10.45 5.91
N LEU A 656 3.23 10.43 4.58
CA LEU A 656 3.12 9.20 3.78
C LEU A 656 4.42 8.81 3.07
N GLY A 657 5.49 9.60 3.21
CA GLY A 657 6.75 9.44 2.45
C GLY A 657 7.33 8.04 2.54
N ALA A 658 7.38 7.47 3.74
CA ALA A 658 7.83 6.10 3.94
C ALA A 658 6.98 5.08 3.16
N THR A 659 5.67 5.21 3.19
CA THR A 659 4.73 4.34 2.46
C THR A 659 4.90 4.51 0.96
N ILE A 660 5.01 5.74 0.48
CA ILE A 660 5.24 6.08 -0.94
C ILE A 660 6.58 5.49 -1.40
N SER A 661 7.64 5.64 -0.63
CA SER A 661 8.98 5.10 -0.94
C SER A 661 8.97 3.56 -1.04
N GLN A 662 8.31 2.88 -0.10
CA GLN A 662 8.12 1.44 -0.14
C GLN A 662 7.31 1.01 -1.38
N MET A 663 6.23 1.73 -1.70
CA MET A 663 5.41 1.45 -2.89
C MET A 663 6.20 1.71 -4.20
N ARG A 664 7.09 2.68 -4.26
CA ARG A 664 8.00 2.87 -5.40
C ARG A 664 8.89 1.65 -5.62
N THR A 665 9.37 1.02 -4.54
CA THR A 665 10.13 -0.25 -4.64
C THR A 665 9.27 -1.36 -5.25
N VAL A 666 8.00 -1.47 -4.84
CA VAL A 666 7.05 -2.41 -5.44
C VAL A 666 6.80 -2.10 -6.92
N CYS A 667 6.69 -0.82 -7.32
CA CYS A 667 6.55 -0.41 -8.72
C CYS A 667 7.72 -0.88 -9.59
N VAL A 668 8.95 -0.67 -9.12
CA VAL A 668 10.17 -1.10 -9.83
C VAL A 668 10.19 -2.62 -9.98
N PHE A 669 9.89 -3.34 -8.90
CA PHE A 669 9.83 -4.80 -8.91
C PHE A 669 8.75 -5.32 -9.87
N ALA A 670 7.53 -4.80 -9.79
CA ALA A 670 6.43 -5.14 -10.69
C ALA A 670 6.76 -4.83 -12.16
N GLY A 671 7.44 -3.70 -12.41
CA GLY A 671 7.92 -3.32 -13.73
C GLY A 671 8.92 -4.30 -14.31
N ILE A 672 9.94 -4.70 -13.54
CA ILE A 672 10.95 -5.69 -13.95
C ILE A 672 10.30 -7.04 -14.25
N VAL A 673 9.45 -7.52 -13.36
CA VAL A 673 8.74 -8.80 -13.54
C VAL A 673 7.85 -8.76 -14.77
N SER A 674 7.10 -7.69 -14.97
CA SER A 674 6.20 -7.51 -16.12
C SER A 674 6.97 -7.46 -17.44
N ALA A 675 8.08 -6.73 -17.49
CA ALA A 675 8.95 -6.65 -18.65
C ALA A 675 9.59 -8.03 -18.98
N ALA A 676 10.09 -8.73 -17.97
CA ALA A 676 10.66 -10.07 -18.12
C ALA A 676 9.64 -11.07 -18.67
N LEU A 677 8.40 -11.03 -18.15
CA LEU A 677 7.31 -11.87 -18.65
C LEU A 677 6.92 -11.51 -20.09
N ALA A 678 6.73 -10.23 -20.38
CA ALA A 678 6.41 -9.76 -21.73
C ALA A 678 7.48 -10.20 -22.73
N PHE A 679 8.76 -10.10 -22.37
CA PHE A 679 9.88 -10.57 -23.17
C PHE A 679 9.81 -12.07 -23.40
N LEU A 680 9.72 -12.86 -22.33
CA LEU A 680 9.76 -14.32 -22.38
C LEU A 680 8.59 -14.89 -23.20
N VAL A 681 7.39 -14.37 -22.96
CA VAL A 681 6.18 -14.81 -23.67
C VAL A 681 6.21 -14.41 -25.13
N SER A 682 6.61 -13.17 -25.42
CA SER A 682 6.71 -12.70 -26.80
C SER A 682 7.78 -13.46 -27.57
N ALA A 683 8.92 -13.76 -26.95
CA ALA A 683 9.99 -14.56 -27.57
C ALA A 683 9.52 -15.99 -27.86
N LEU A 684 8.90 -16.66 -26.89
CA LEU A 684 8.35 -18.01 -27.06
C LEU A 684 7.30 -18.05 -28.16
N PHE A 685 6.35 -17.08 -28.10
CA PHE A 685 5.27 -17.00 -29.09
C PHE A 685 5.81 -16.69 -30.48
N ALA A 686 6.80 -15.82 -30.61
CA ALA A 686 7.44 -15.52 -31.89
C ALA A 686 8.14 -16.75 -32.50
N VAL A 687 8.91 -17.50 -31.68
CA VAL A 687 9.55 -18.75 -32.12
C VAL A 687 8.52 -19.76 -32.61
N LEU A 688 7.41 -19.92 -31.87
CA LEU A 688 6.35 -20.88 -32.28
C LEU A 688 5.63 -20.45 -33.56
N VAL A 689 5.31 -19.17 -33.70
CA VAL A 689 4.65 -18.63 -34.90
C VAL A 689 5.55 -18.77 -36.12
N VAL A 690 6.82 -18.40 -35.98
CA VAL A 690 7.81 -18.51 -37.05
C VAL A 690 7.97 -19.94 -37.51
N LYS A 691 8.15 -20.91 -36.56
CA LYS A 691 8.25 -22.33 -36.88
C LYS A 691 7.01 -22.84 -37.63
N ARG A 692 5.83 -22.37 -37.26
CA ARG A 692 4.56 -22.79 -37.91
C ARG A 692 4.34 -22.13 -39.27
N GLU A 693 4.87 -20.92 -39.48
CA GLU A 693 4.74 -20.16 -40.73
C GLU A 693 5.95 -20.31 -41.65
N THR A 694 6.95 -21.19 -41.33
CA THR A 694 8.14 -21.44 -42.17
C THR A 694 7.80 -21.76 -43.63
N PRO A 695 6.80 -22.61 -43.95
CA PRO A 695 6.44 -22.85 -45.38
C PRO A 695 5.91 -21.58 -46.06
N GLN A 696 5.16 -20.75 -45.34
CA GLN A 696 4.61 -19.50 -45.91
C GLN A 696 5.72 -18.46 -46.10
N ILE A 697 6.68 -18.42 -45.17
CA ILE A 697 7.86 -17.55 -45.26
C ILE A 697 8.71 -17.92 -46.45
N ALA A 698 8.96 -19.20 -46.64
CA ALA A 698 9.69 -19.73 -47.81
C ALA A 698 9.01 -19.37 -49.15
N ALA A 699 7.68 -19.52 -49.24
CA ALA A 699 6.91 -19.11 -50.40
C ALA A 699 6.98 -17.60 -50.67
N GLN A 700 6.91 -16.76 -49.61
CA GLN A 700 7.02 -15.30 -49.75
C GLN A 700 8.43 -14.90 -50.24
N LEU A 701 9.49 -15.54 -49.71
CA LEU A 701 10.86 -15.31 -50.18
C LEU A 701 11.04 -15.74 -51.64
N ALA A 702 10.46 -16.86 -52.05
CA ALA A 702 10.50 -17.34 -53.43
C ALA A 702 9.81 -16.38 -54.44
N ILE A 703 8.79 -15.64 -54.01
CA ILE A 703 8.09 -14.62 -54.80
C ILE A 703 8.85 -13.28 -54.79
N GLY A 704 9.99 -13.16 -54.06
CA GLY A 704 10.80 -11.97 -54.03
C GLY A 704 10.56 -11.02 -52.86
N ALA A 705 9.87 -11.44 -51.80
CA ALA A 705 9.73 -10.63 -50.58
C ALA A 705 11.08 -10.42 -49.90
N SER A 706 11.39 -9.17 -49.49
CA SER A 706 12.65 -8.90 -48.83
C SER A 706 12.62 -9.36 -47.33
N ARG A 707 13.75 -9.88 -46.83
CA ARG A 707 13.91 -10.29 -45.44
C ARG A 707 13.63 -9.14 -44.45
N ARG A 708 13.94 -7.90 -44.85
CA ARG A 708 13.62 -6.69 -44.01
C ARG A 708 12.11 -6.46 -43.97
N GLY A 709 11.42 -6.61 -45.10
CA GLY A 709 9.95 -6.51 -45.18
C GLY A 709 9.25 -7.54 -44.27
N LEU A 710 9.72 -8.80 -44.31
CA LEU A 710 9.20 -9.87 -43.44
C LEU A 710 9.40 -9.56 -41.95
N ARG A 711 10.62 -9.13 -41.57
CA ARG A 711 10.87 -8.71 -40.18
C ARG A 711 9.96 -7.55 -39.74
N GLY A 712 9.78 -6.56 -40.61
CA GLY A 712 8.86 -5.45 -40.40
C GLY A 712 7.42 -5.91 -40.20
N GLN A 713 6.94 -6.87 -41.00
CA GLN A 713 5.61 -7.45 -40.88
C GLN A 713 5.38 -8.11 -39.51
N TYR A 714 6.35 -8.91 -39.01
CA TYR A 714 6.25 -9.52 -37.68
C TYR A 714 6.30 -8.47 -36.56
N LEU A 715 7.18 -7.47 -36.63
CA LEU A 715 7.24 -6.39 -35.67
C LEU A 715 5.93 -5.60 -35.59
N ILE A 716 5.33 -5.29 -36.74
CA ILE A 716 4.03 -4.62 -36.82
C ILE A 716 2.92 -5.49 -36.22
N ARG A 717 2.93 -6.79 -36.51
CA ARG A 717 1.95 -7.76 -36.00
C ARG A 717 1.99 -7.82 -34.45
N PHE A 718 3.18 -7.99 -33.88
CA PHE A 718 3.36 -8.01 -32.41
C PHE A 718 3.11 -6.63 -31.78
N GLY A 719 3.54 -5.56 -32.47
CA GLY A 719 3.26 -4.18 -32.06
C GLY A 719 1.77 -3.86 -32.02
N ALA A 720 0.99 -4.31 -33.01
CA ALA A 720 -0.46 -4.12 -33.02
C ALA A 720 -1.14 -4.86 -31.86
N VAL A 721 -0.71 -6.10 -31.57
CA VAL A 721 -1.20 -6.86 -30.41
C VAL A 721 -0.83 -6.16 -29.09
N LEU A 722 0.39 -5.62 -29.01
CA LEU A 722 0.85 -4.86 -27.83
C LEU A 722 0.02 -3.60 -27.61
N VAL A 723 -0.21 -2.79 -28.64
CA VAL A 723 -1.02 -1.56 -28.56
C VAL A 723 -2.44 -1.88 -28.06
N MET A 724 -3.06 -2.93 -28.60
CA MET A 724 -4.36 -3.40 -28.11
C MET A 724 -4.28 -3.86 -26.64
N GLY A 725 -3.23 -4.59 -26.27
CA GLY A 725 -2.99 -5.07 -24.92
C GLY A 725 -2.82 -3.92 -23.92
N ILE A 726 -2.05 -2.90 -24.30
CA ILE A 726 -1.86 -1.69 -23.49
C ILE A 726 -3.18 -0.95 -23.31
N ALA A 727 -3.94 -0.73 -24.38
CA ALA A 727 -5.21 -0.03 -24.31
C ALA A 727 -6.21 -0.72 -23.38
N VAL A 728 -6.37 -2.05 -23.50
CA VAL A 728 -7.27 -2.82 -22.64
C VAL A 728 -6.74 -2.93 -21.20
N GLY A 729 -5.43 -3.13 -21.03
CA GLY A 729 -4.80 -3.18 -19.72
C GLY A 729 -4.92 -1.87 -18.96
N ALA A 730 -4.65 -0.74 -19.62
CA ALA A 730 -4.81 0.58 -19.02
C ALA A 730 -6.29 0.87 -18.68
N LEU A 731 -7.23 0.54 -19.57
CA LEU A 731 -8.65 0.68 -19.27
C LEU A 731 -9.07 -0.18 -18.07
N ALA A 732 -8.57 -1.40 -17.97
CA ALA A 732 -8.85 -2.27 -16.85
C ALA A 732 -8.29 -1.71 -15.52
N VAL A 733 -7.13 -1.04 -15.53
CA VAL A 733 -6.60 -0.36 -14.33
C VAL A 733 -7.50 0.79 -13.92
N LEU A 734 -7.96 1.61 -14.87
CA LEU A 734 -8.82 2.76 -14.60
C LEU A 734 -10.23 2.36 -14.12
N THR A 735 -10.70 1.15 -14.37
CA THR A 735 -12.04 0.70 -13.97
C THR A 735 -11.98 -0.32 -12.83
N LEU A 736 -11.35 -1.47 -13.06
CA LEU A 736 -11.25 -2.55 -12.08
C LEU A 736 -10.19 -2.26 -11.01
N GLY A 737 -9.15 -1.48 -11.36
CA GLY A 737 -8.10 -1.08 -10.44
C GLY A 737 -8.63 -0.20 -9.33
N GLU A 738 -9.47 0.80 -9.63
CA GLU A 738 -10.13 1.64 -8.64
C GLU A 738 -10.96 0.81 -7.67
N ALA A 739 -11.75 -0.14 -8.18
CA ALA A 739 -12.55 -1.03 -7.35
C ALA A 739 -11.69 -1.92 -6.45
N ALA A 740 -10.57 -2.45 -6.96
CA ALA A 740 -9.67 -3.31 -6.19
C ALA A 740 -8.93 -2.56 -5.09
N VAL A 741 -8.40 -1.36 -5.39
CA VAL A 741 -7.73 -0.51 -4.39
C VAL A 741 -8.74 0.04 -3.40
N GLY A 742 -9.92 0.48 -3.86
CA GLY A 742 -11.00 0.94 -3.02
C GLY A 742 -11.52 -0.13 -2.06
N ALA A 743 -11.55 -1.41 -2.46
CA ALA A 743 -11.90 -2.51 -1.56
C ALA A 743 -10.89 -2.67 -0.40
N VAL A 744 -9.60 -2.51 -0.69
CA VAL A 744 -8.53 -2.58 0.33
C VAL A 744 -8.56 -1.34 1.23
N LEU A 745 -8.57 -0.14 0.66
CA LEU A 745 -8.59 1.10 1.44
C LEU A 745 -9.95 1.37 2.10
N GLY A 746 -11.02 0.77 1.62
CA GLY A 746 -12.34 0.80 2.24
C GLY A 746 -12.38 0.14 3.62
N MET A 747 -11.46 -0.81 3.88
CA MET A 747 -11.26 -1.35 5.23
C MET A 747 -10.66 -0.31 6.20
N LEU A 748 -10.02 0.72 5.66
CA LEU A 748 -9.36 1.80 6.40
C LEU A 748 -10.19 3.10 6.41
N GLY A 749 -11.34 3.14 5.73
CA GLY A 749 -12.19 4.32 5.69
C GLY A 749 -12.26 5.06 4.35
N ALA A 750 -11.62 4.56 3.29
CA ALA A 750 -11.65 5.17 1.95
C ALA A 750 -12.10 4.16 0.87
N PRO A 751 -13.42 3.86 0.78
CA PRO A 751 -13.94 2.86 -0.16
C PRO A 751 -13.92 3.30 -1.63
N ASN A 752 -13.97 4.60 -1.92
CA ASN A 752 -14.01 5.14 -3.28
C ASN A 752 -12.75 5.96 -3.54
N LEU A 753 -11.71 5.28 -3.99
CA LEU A 753 -10.47 5.94 -4.41
C LEU A 753 -10.50 6.20 -5.91
N SER A 754 -10.34 7.44 -6.33
CA SER A 754 -10.07 7.79 -7.73
C SER A 754 -8.57 7.71 -7.99
N LEU A 755 -8.16 6.90 -8.96
CA LEU A 755 -6.75 6.76 -9.30
C LEU A 755 -6.27 7.96 -10.13
N ALA A 756 -5.32 8.70 -9.59
CA ALA A 756 -4.62 9.73 -10.35
C ALA A 756 -3.68 9.08 -11.37
N VAL A 757 -3.77 9.54 -12.61
CA VAL A 757 -2.98 9.03 -13.73
C VAL A 757 -1.97 10.09 -14.15
N ASN A 758 -0.70 9.74 -14.11
CA ASN A 758 0.32 10.56 -14.77
C ASN A 758 0.37 10.17 -16.26
N PRO A 759 -0.08 11.07 -17.19
CA PRO A 759 -0.20 10.71 -18.62
C PRO A 759 1.13 10.30 -19.23
N TRP A 760 2.23 10.95 -18.84
CA TRP A 760 3.57 10.64 -19.34
C TRP A 760 4.01 9.22 -18.97
N LEU A 761 3.83 8.84 -17.72
CA LEU A 761 4.21 7.51 -17.23
C LEU A 761 3.34 6.42 -17.87
N VAL A 762 2.02 6.58 -17.81
CA VAL A 762 1.07 5.52 -18.19
C VAL A 762 0.95 5.35 -19.71
N TRP A 763 1.03 6.45 -20.49
CA TRP A 763 0.81 6.40 -21.93
C TRP A 763 2.09 6.41 -22.77
N ILE A 764 3.24 6.79 -22.20
CA ILE A 764 4.51 6.90 -22.95
C ILE A 764 5.61 6.04 -22.33
N ALA A 765 6.01 6.26 -21.08
CA ALA A 765 7.17 5.61 -20.49
C ALA A 765 6.98 4.09 -20.32
N LEU A 766 5.91 3.66 -19.64
CA LEU A 766 5.64 2.25 -19.40
C LEU A 766 5.31 1.47 -20.70
N PRO A 767 4.45 1.97 -21.59
CA PRO A 767 4.28 1.38 -22.93
C PRO A 767 5.57 1.30 -23.74
N GLY A 768 6.44 2.32 -23.64
CA GLY A 768 7.76 2.33 -24.29
C GLY A 768 8.66 1.18 -23.83
N VAL A 769 8.71 0.92 -22.50
CA VAL A 769 9.44 -0.22 -21.95
C VAL A 769 8.88 -1.55 -22.47
N LEU A 770 7.57 -1.72 -22.48
CA LEU A 770 6.95 -2.93 -23.02
C LEU A 770 7.19 -3.07 -24.53
N ALA A 771 7.17 -1.97 -25.27
CA ALA A 771 7.45 -2.00 -26.71
C ALA A 771 8.89 -2.42 -27.01
N LEU A 772 9.85 -1.90 -26.26
CA LEU A 772 11.25 -2.29 -26.40
C LEU A 772 11.48 -3.76 -26.06
N THR A 773 10.87 -4.26 -24.97
CA THR A 773 10.97 -5.66 -24.56
C THR A 773 10.36 -6.62 -25.59
N VAL A 774 9.16 -6.31 -26.09
CA VAL A 774 8.48 -7.13 -27.11
C VAL A 774 9.25 -7.08 -28.43
N ALA A 775 9.69 -5.91 -28.88
CA ALA A 775 10.50 -5.78 -30.11
C ALA A 775 11.81 -6.55 -30.01
N GLY A 776 12.53 -6.44 -28.88
CA GLY A 776 13.73 -7.20 -28.62
C GLY A 776 13.53 -8.71 -28.65
N ALA A 777 12.44 -9.18 -28.02
CA ALA A 777 12.05 -10.59 -28.02
C ALA A 777 11.76 -11.14 -29.45
N VAL A 778 11.01 -10.38 -30.23
CA VAL A 778 10.68 -10.73 -31.63
C VAL A 778 11.93 -10.74 -32.51
N LEU A 779 12.79 -9.73 -32.39
CA LEU A 779 14.04 -9.65 -33.15
C LEU A 779 15.00 -10.81 -32.83
N LEU A 780 15.09 -11.21 -31.56
CA LEU A 780 15.89 -12.38 -31.16
C LEU A 780 15.33 -13.68 -31.73
N ALA A 781 14.02 -13.86 -31.70
CA ALA A 781 13.37 -15.03 -32.32
C ALA A 781 13.64 -15.10 -33.82
N LEU A 782 13.58 -13.97 -34.51
CA LEU A 782 13.84 -13.86 -35.96
C LEU A 782 15.34 -14.02 -36.34
N ARG A 783 16.28 -13.75 -35.41
CA ARG A 783 17.71 -14.03 -35.65
C ARG A 783 18.01 -15.53 -35.70
N ARG A 784 17.37 -16.32 -34.86
CA ARG A 784 17.55 -17.81 -34.85
C ARG A 784 17.10 -18.49 -36.13
N MET A 785 16.18 -17.89 -36.94
CA MET A 785 15.85 -18.42 -38.28
C MET A 785 17.06 -18.45 -39.23
N ARG A 786 18.04 -17.58 -39.01
CA ARG A 786 19.21 -17.47 -39.87
C ARG A 786 20.25 -18.60 -39.68
N THR A 787 20.29 -19.20 -38.48
CA THR A 787 21.21 -20.29 -38.15
C THR A 787 20.63 -21.65 -38.49
N ALA A 788 19.34 -21.85 -38.36
CA ALA A 788 18.69 -23.13 -38.69
C ALA A 788 18.64 -23.40 -40.19
N GLU A 789 18.52 -22.35 -41.06
CA GLU A 789 18.55 -22.50 -42.51
C GLU A 789 19.95 -22.81 -43.05
N MET A 790 21.03 -22.54 -42.31
CA MET A 790 22.39 -22.89 -42.72
C MET A 790 22.77 -24.32 -42.33
N GLU A 791 22.15 -24.88 -41.25
CA GLU A 791 22.34 -26.27 -40.84
C GLU A 791 21.51 -27.26 -41.68
N ASP A 792 20.38 -26.82 -42.27
CA ASP A 792 19.58 -27.65 -43.16
C ASP A 792 20.05 -27.58 -44.65
N ALA A 793 21.01 -26.72 -44.98
CA ALA A 793 21.59 -26.54 -46.33
C ALA A 793 23.01 -27.13 -46.44
N GLU A 794 23.63 -27.62 -45.35
CA GLU A 794 24.78 -28.50 -45.36
C GLU A 794 24.30 -29.97 -45.18
#